data_953ae4c5de72e2561761e1fc32686f1a
#
_entry.id   953ae4c5de72e2561761e1fc32686f1a
#
_cell.length_a   1.000
_cell.length_b   1.000
_cell.length_c   1.000
_cell.angle_alpha   90.00
_cell.angle_beta   90.00
_cell.angle_gamma   90.00
#
_symmetry.space_group_name_H-M   'P 1'
#
loop_
_entity.id
_entity.type
_entity.pdbx_description
1 polymer ?
#
loop_
_entity_poly.entity_id
_entity_poly.type
_entity_poly.pdbx_seq_one_letter_code
_entity_poly.pdbx_strand_id
1 'polypeptide(L)'
;MRVIRLLTLTLAFGAMLASAPGSAWAQGSLTGLVTDAASGRPLSSAQVFIEGSGLGGLTNASGRYLIVNVPAGQHTLRATLIGFNNVDQMVTVSDGSATSSDFSMSQAALALDGIVVTGTAGQARRREVGNQIAQVNIADVPEAVTGVAQLLENRVVGARIQFSSGNSGSGADIRLRGNSSTALSNQPLIYIDGMRAKSEPSSSQNGAEDPYSPLNDLNPDDIDRIEVVKGPAATTLYGAEAAAGVIQIFTKRGGNGAPQWTAETQQGYSYFRPFGTDEVPYMWLDQVFRKGHRQRYSMSVRGGTDDIGYFVSGAWNDNVGAVETDGEQKMNVRANVTFSPTEDLMLQFNNTFARTDLTQAQMGNSVTSIMMSAIRGPKNYMAGKRDQETLRLLLHGEEYRNTITRATTGLTINYTPGADFTHRLTVGYDYSQDDHFNAQDYCWLCPIGIMSNFSDYMLEGEGRRGMSQNAIWSLDYTGTLGIDLGWLNDGLRSTVAFGMQGVENEIENTEMVGRNYPGPGEYTLSSAATKQYMTQNRLRVITGGFFAQNMFALDDKYFITAGLRVDGNSAFGESLGFELYPKLSGSYVLSDEAFFPEGFGEIKLRAAYGFAGRSPGAFDKVRTWSPVGFNFNEQAFYPQNLGNPDLGPERTREYEYGMDGSWFDGRFSAEVTYYHQLTTDALFRVASSQTMGGWSKQLENVGEFENKGWEVGTNTTIINGQNFGWDLGLGLSTNYSKVLSLGGAAQFGVGEYGWVIEGQPVPVIYAKRIMNADNLEDAVYSSGNAIYGPANPTHIYSMNTSIRLPLGLQVSARGEYLKGAWISNYFEAGATGRTIAHPKCYDAYRKVDPNWTSGTLGSTTGPQWPGSRPADMYAWEEGQCFGMATYSYANSESDFAELRDLTLSVPISNLLPGMFTFSDRTDLTISGRNVAFWTHKNLITGHPEQNENSVGTTSSGEFRHDMVKGIDETLPPVSYWTVAMRMIF
;
A
#
# COMPACT_ATOMS: atom_id res chain seq x y z
N MET A 1 23.10 1.98 -31.32
CA MET A 1 24.51 1.49 -31.22
C MET A 1 24.96 1.18 -29.76
N ARG A 2 24.30 1.71 -28.72
CA ARG A 2 24.67 1.39 -27.31
C ARG A 2 24.07 0.05 -26.82
N VAL A 3 22.94 -0.38 -27.35
CA VAL A 3 22.28 -1.64 -26.99
C VAL A 3 23.06 -2.88 -27.47
N ILE A 4 23.78 -2.77 -28.59
CA ILE A 4 24.56 -3.87 -29.17
C ILE A 4 25.83 -4.15 -28.34
N ARG A 5 26.38 -3.16 -27.61
CA ARG A 5 27.55 -3.36 -26.74
C ARG A 5 27.19 -4.05 -25.40
N LEU A 6 25.96 -3.92 -24.93
CA LEU A 6 25.51 -4.68 -23.74
C LEU A 6 25.26 -6.18 -24.08
N LEU A 7 24.70 -6.45 -25.26
CA LEU A 7 24.46 -7.84 -25.69
C LEU A 7 25.77 -8.62 -25.97
N THR A 8 26.84 -7.95 -26.38
CA THR A 8 28.12 -8.62 -26.61
C THR A 8 28.89 -8.95 -25.33
N LEU A 9 28.66 -8.20 -24.22
CA LEU A 9 29.21 -8.53 -22.91
C LEU A 9 28.47 -9.70 -22.25
N THR A 10 27.18 -9.84 -22.48
CA THR A 10 26.37 -10.96 -21.96
C THR A 10 26.69 -12.29 -22.67
N LEU A 11 26.98 -12.25 -23.94
CA LEU A 11 27.38 -13.46 -24.70
C LEU A 11 28.79 -13.98 -24.37
N ALA A 12 29.71 -13.11 -23.95
CA ALA A 12 31.05 -13.52 -23.54
C ALA A 12 31.05 -14.18 -22.14
N PHE A 13 30.11 -13.87 -21.27
CA PHE A 13 30.00 -14.49 -19.95
C PHE A 13 29.31 -15.87 -20.00
N GLY A 14 28.45 -16.11 -20.98
CA GLY A 14 27.76 -17.41 -21.20
C GLY A 14 28.70 -18.52 -21.71
N ALA A 15 29.85 -18.18 -22.28
CA ALA A 15 30.77 -19.15 -22.86
C ALA A 15 31.77 -19.78 -21.87
N MET A 16 31.84 -19.28 -20.61
CA MET A 16 32.78 -19.80 -19.59
C MET A 16 32.18 -20.89 -18.67
N LEU A 17 30.92 -21.28 -18.84
CA LEU A 17 30.18 -22.16 -17.89
C LEU A 17 30.01 -23.62 -18.36
N ALA A 18 30.67 -24.05 -19.41
CA ALA A 18 30.51 -25.41 -19.94
C ALA A 18 31.79 -26.25 -19.76
N SER A 19 31.98 -26.86 -18.56
CA SER A 19 32.75 -28.14 -18.47
C SER A 19 32.86 -28.63 -17.02
N ALA A 20 32.07 -29.64 -16.64
CA ALA A 20 32.48 -30.74 -15.73
C ALA A 20 31.50 -31.92 -15.81
N PRO A 21 31.93 -33.17 -15.97
CA PRO A 21 31.04 -34.33 -15.96
C PRO A 21 30.84 -34.88 -14.54
N GLY A 22 29.60 -34.99 -14.06
CA GLY A 22 29.23 -35.64 -12.80
C GLY A 22 28.81 -37.11 -12.99
N SER A 23 29.10 -37.92 -12.00
CA SER A 23 28.78 -39.37 -11.93
C SER A 23 27.32 -39.56 -11.50
N ALA A 24 26.53 -40.34 -12.23
CA ALA A 24 25.14 -40.72 -11.89
C ALA A 24 25.14 -41.78 -10.76
N TRP A 25 24.47 -41.49 -9.65
CA TRP A 25 24.13 -42.45 -8.58
C TRP A 25 22.66 -42.86 -8.73
N ALA A 26 22.35 -44.10 -8.49
CA ALA A 26 20.96 -44.55 -8.46
C ALA A 26 20.23 -43.92 -7.26
N GLN A 27 19.09 -43.28 -7.51
CA GLN A 27 18.37 -42.45 -6.52
C GLN A 27 16.93 -42.94 -6.35
N GLY A 28 16.40 -42.86 -5.12
CA GLY A 28 15.02 -43.17 -4.81
C GLY A 28 14.13 -41.90 -4.84
N SER A 29 12.85 -42.05 -4.53
CA SER A 29 11.91 -40.93 -4.35
C SER A 29 11.16 -41.04 -3.03
N LEU A 30 10.79 -39.87 -2.45
CA LEU A 30 9.93 -39.76 -1.28
C LEU A 30 8.61 -39.11 -1.65
N THR A 31 7.50 -39.70 -1.20
CA THR A 31 6.17 -39.18 -1.41
C THR A 31 5.33 -39.32 -0.14
N GLY A 32 4.27 -38.55 0.01
CA GLY A 32 3.38 -38.67 1.16
C GLY A 32 2.29 -37.64 1.18
N LEU A 33 1.48 -37.66 2.21
CA LEU A 33 0.38 -36.75 2.48
C LEU A 33 0.69 -35.92 3.73
N VAL A 34 0.53 -34.60 3.65
CA VAL A 34 0.62 -33.70 4.80
C VAL A 34 -0.78 -33.23 5.17
N THR A 35 -1.16 -33.43 6.43
CA THR A 35 -2.50 -33.09 6.94
C THR A 35 -2.40 -32.23 8.20
N ASP A 36 -3.40 -31.40 8.43
CA ASP A 36 -3.61 -30.73 9.71
C ASP A 36 -4.06 -31.77 10.77
N ALA A 37 -3.33 -31.87 11.86
CA ALA A 37 -3.59 -32.82 12.94
C ALA A 37 -4.96 -32.63 13.62
N ALA A 38 -5.48 -31.40 13.65
CA ALA A 38 -6.76 -31.08 14.29
C ALA A 38 -7.96 -31.37 13.40
N SER A 39 -7.85 -31.08 12.10
CA SER A 39 -8.96 -31.15 11.15
C SER A 39 -8.88 -32.33 10.19
N GLY A 40 -7.72 -32.99 10.08
CA GLY A 40 -7.43 -34.03 9.08
C GLY A 40 -7.41 -33.53 7.64
N ARG A 41 -7.47 -32.20 7.42
CA ARG A 41 -7.47 -31.59 6.08
C ARG A 41 -6.08 -31.66 5.46
N PRO A 42 -5.99 -31.92 4.16
CA PRO A 42 -4.73 -31.81 3.47
C PRO A 42 -4.17 -30.39 3.53
N LEU A 43 -2.89 -30.26 3.82
CA LEU A 43 -2.17 -29.00 3.85
C LEU A 43 -1.44 -28.77 2.53
N SER A 44 -1.88 -27.78 1.77
CA SER A 44 -1.20 -27.35 0.54
C SER A 44 -0.05 -26.41 0.84
N SER A 45 0.97 -26.42 -0.04
CA SER A 45 2.15 -25.56 0.09
C SER A 45 2.99 -25.82 1.35
N ALA A 46 2.80 -26.95 2.01
CA ALA A 46 3.73 -27.41 3.03
C ALA A 46 5.04 -27.81 2.37
N GLN A 47 6.15 -27.30 2.87
CA GLN A 47 7.46 -27.68 2.39
C GLN A 47 7.92 -28.95 3.13
N VAL A 48 8.22 -29.99 2.36
CA VAL A 48 8.81 -31.22 2.89
C VAL A 48 10.21 -31.36 2.31
N PHE A 49 11.23 -31.44 3.15
CA PHE A 49 12.61 -31.46 2.70
C PHE A 49 13.47 -32.38 3.58
N ILE A 50 14.58 -32.84 3.02
CA ILE A 50 15.57 -33.60 3.72
C ILE A 50 16.58 -32.65 4.37
N GLU A 51 16.70 -32.73 5.68
CA GLU A 51 17.59 -31.88 6.46
C GLU A 51 19.05 -32.04 5.98
N GLY A 52 19.71 -30.90 5.68
CA GLY A 52 21.11 -30.86 5.24
C GLY A 52 21.39 -31.24 3.78
N SER A 53 20.37 -31.56 2.97
CA SER A 53 20.59 -32.02 1.59
C SER A 53 20.17 -31.06 0.49
N GLY A 54 19.41 -30.02 0.81
CA GLY A 54 18.81 -29.11 -0.19
C GLY A 54 17.68 -29.75 -1.04
N LEU A 55 17.38 -31.03 -0.84
CA LEU A 55 16.31 -31.74 -1.54
C LEU A 55 14.97 -31.54 -0.83
N GLY A 56 13.94 -31.09 -1.54
CA GLY A 56 12.63 -30.90 -0.97
C GLY A 56 11.55 -30.70 -2.04
N GLY A 57 10.30 -30.71 -1.60
CA GLY A 57 9.14 -30.45 -2.43
C GLY A 57 8.04 -29.75 -1.66
N LEU A 58 7.16 -29.06 -2.36
CA LEU A 58 5.96 -28.46 -1.79
C LEU A 58 4.78 -29.40 -1.95
N THR A 59 3.90 -29.45 -0.95
CA THR A 59 2.65 -30.19 -1.09
C THR A 59 1.72 -29.48 -2.08
N ASN A 60 1.06 -30.28 -2.92
CA ASN A 60 -0.02 -29.82 -3.78
C ASN A 60 -1.31 -29.55 -2.98
N ALA A 61 -2.39 -29.12 -3.62
CA ALA A 61 -3.65 -28.80 -2.95
C ALA A 61 -4.33 -30.01 -2.28
N SER A 62 -4.02 -31.23 -2.66
CA SER A 62 -4.45 -32.43 -1.96
C SER A 62 -3.48 -32.84 -0.85
N GLY A 63 -2.54 -31.96 -0.47
CA GLY A 63 -1.57 -32.21 0.59
C GLY A 63 -0.45 -33.18 0.25
N ARG A 64 -0.34 -33.62 -1.01
CA ARG A 64 0.67 -34.60 -1.43
C ARG A 64 1.94 -33.91 -1.87
N TYR A 65 3.09 -34.49 -1.46
CA TYR A 65 4.42 -34.06 -1.89
C TYR A 65 5.16 -35.18 -2.61
N LEU A 66 6.13 -34.80 -3.42
CA LEU A 66 7.07 -35.71 -4.07
C LEU A 66 8.46 -35.08 -4.05
N ILE A 67 9.43 -35.81 -3.53
CA ILE A 67 10.84 -35.47 -3.58
C ILE A 67 11.54 -36.57 -4.40
N VAL A 68 12.15 -36.17 -5.50
CA VAL A 68 12.87 -37.08 -6.41
C VAL A 68 14.36 -36.98 -6.17
N ASN A 69 15.11 -37.94 -6.70
CA ASN A 69 16.56 -37.95 -6.67
C ASN A 69 17.17 -38.04 -5.26
N VAL A 70 16.45 -38.73 -4.34
CA VAL A 70 16.92 -38.92 -2.97
C VAL A 70 17.95 -40.01 -2.92
N PRO A 71 19.16 -39.75 -2.40
CA PRO A 71 20.17 -40.77 -2.20
C PRO A 71 19.65 -41.94 -1.32
N ALA A 72 20.06 -43.16 -1.63
CA ALA A 72 19.71 -44.29 -0.76
C ALA A 72 20.39 -44.15 0.62
N GLY A 73 19.63 -44.39 1.68
CA GLY A 73 20.11 -44.23 3.04
C GLY A 73 19.04 -43.83 4.03
N GLN A 74 19.45 -43.52 5.23
CA GLN A 74 18.58 -43.00 6.28
C GLN A 74 18.64 -41.45 6.25
N HIS A 75 17.45 -40.81 6.17
CA HIS A 75 17.32 -39.36 6.09
C HIS A 75 16.32 -38.85 7.13
N THR A 76 16.58 -37.68 7.68
CA THR A 76 15.59 -36.94 8.46
C THR A 76 14.78 -36.06 7.50
N LEU A 77 13.50 -36.41 7.37
CA LEU A 77 12.57 -35.65 6.53
C LEU A 77 11.79 -34.72 7.44
N ARG A 78 11.83 -33.41 7.10
CA ARG A 78 11.13 -32.35 7.84
C ARG A 78 10.01 -31.76 7.01
N ALA A 79 8.81 -31.72 7.60
CA ALA A 79 7.68 -30.98 7.04
C ALA A 79 7.52 -29.66 7.77
N THR A 80 7.45 -28.56 7.01
CA THR A 80 7.24 -27.21 7.53
C THR A 80 6.13 -26.52 6.75
N LEU A 81 5.26 -25.84 7.46
CA LEU A 81 4.24 -24.97 6.87
C LEU A 81 4.04 -23.80 7.82
N ILE A 82 3.99 -22.58 7.27
CA ILE A 82 3.76 -21.39 8.08
C ILE A 82 2.43 -21.51 8.79
N GLY A 83 2.45 -21.27 10.11
CA GLY A 83 1.28 -21.49 10.96
C GLY A 83 1.16 -22.92 11.53
N PHE A 84 2.11 -23.81 11.24
CA PHE A 84 2.14 -25.17 11.77
C PHE A 84 3.49 -25.49 12.43
N ASN A 85 3.46 -26.32 13.44
CA ASN A 85 4.68 -26.86 14.06
C ASN A 85 5.40 -27.77 13.08
N ASN A 86 6.71 -27.67 13.02
CA ASN A 86 7.53 -28.56 12.19
C ASN A 86 7.42 -30.00 12.71
N VAL A 87 7.38 -30.95 11.79
CA VAL A 87 7.35 -32.37 12.10
C VAL A 87 8.51 -33.06 11.40
N ASP A 88 9.35 -33.74 12.19
CA ASP A 88 10.47 -34.51 11.72
C ASP A 88 10.16 -35.99 11.72
N GLN A 89 10.53 -36.68 10.66
CA GLN A 89 10.43 -38.16 10.57
C GLN A 89 11.69 -38.72 9.97
N MET A 90 12.22 -39.81 10.59
CA MET A 90 13.30 -40.56 9.99
C MET A 90 12.76 -41.57 8.97
N VAL A 91 13.25 -41.49 7.74
CA VAL A 91 12.85 -42.38 6.62
C VAL A 91 14.07 -43.07 6.07
N THR A 92 13.90 -44.32 5.62
CA THR A 92 14.96 -45.07 4.93
C THR A 92 14.57 -45.19 3.46
N VAL A 93 15.39 -44.61 2.60
CA VAL A 93 15.20 -44.66 1.15
C VAL A 93 16.04 -45.77 0.56
N SER A 94 15.41 -46.61 -0.25
CA SER A 94 16.10 -47.70 -0.98
C SER A 94 16.29 -47.31 -2.43
N ASP A 95 17.38 -47.77 -3.03
CA ASP A 95 17.70 -47.46 -4.43
C ASP A 95 16.55 -47.77 -5.38
N GLY A 96 16.19 -46.81 -6.22
CA GLY A 96 15.20 -46.94 -7.28
C GLY A 96 13.75 -47.15 -6.82
N SER A 97 13.47 -46.98 -5.52
CA SER A 97 12.13 -47.18 -4.98
C SER A 97 11.49 -45.89 -4.48
N ALA A 98 10.14 -45.84 -4.53
CA ALA A 98 9.38 -44.76 -3.90
C ALA A 98 9.07 -45.14 -2.45
N THR A 99 9.48 -44.33 -1.51
CA THR A 99 9.15 -44.47 -0.07
C THR A 99 8.04 -43.51 0.30
N SER A 100 6.98 -43.98 0.98
CA SER A 100 5.87 -43.11 1.44
C SER A 100 6.05 -42.74 2.92
N SER A 101 5.90 -41.42 3.23
CA SER A 101 5.93 -40.89 4.58
C SER A 101 4.86 -39.81 4.75
N ASP A 102 3.86 -40.03 5.57
CA ASP A 102 2.77 -39.08 5.78
C ASP A 102 3.05 -38.24 7.04
N PHE A 103 2.68 -36.94 7.00
CA PHE A 103 2.83 -36.01 8.08
C PHE A 103 1.47 -35.51 8.60
N SER A 104 1.37 -35.41 9.93
CA SER A 104 0.25 -34.77 10.61
C SER A 104 0.81 -33.58 11.40
N MET A 105 0.53 -32.36 10.92
CA MET A 105 1.08 -31.12 11.47
C MET A 105 0.07 -30.45 12.38
N SER A 106 0.48 -30.02 13.56
CA SER A 106 -0.34 -29.19 14.45
C SER A 106 -0.12 -27.69 14.14
N GLN A 107 -1.17 -26.88 14.22
CA GLN A 107 -1.03 -25.43 14.02
C GLN A 107 -0.09 -24.83 15.06
N ALA A 108 0.86 -24.03 14.61
CA ALA A 108 1.76 -23.23 15.42
C ALA A 108 1.55 -21.77 15.13
N ALA A 109 1.44 -20.94 16.15
CA ALA A 109 1.25 -19.52 15.98
C ALA A 109 2.51 -18.77 15.51
N LEU A 110 3.71 -19.36 15.66
CA LEU A 110 4.99 -18.79 15.21
C LEU A 110 5.97 -19.91 14.86
N ALA A 111 6.23 -20.10 13.55
CA ALA A 111 7.23 -21.07 13.09
C ALA A 111 8.58 -20.37 12.91
N LEU A 112 9.55 -20.58 13.81
CA LEU A 112 10.90 -20.01 13.70
C LEU A 112 11.69 -20.56 12.51
N ASP A 113 11.37 -21.74 12.00
CA ASP A 113 12.00 -22.34 10.83
C ASP A 113 11.31 -21.97 9.51
N GLY A 114 10.22 -21.18 9.57
CA GLY A 114 9.56 -20.65 8.37
C GLY A 114 10.54 -19.82 7.53
N ILE A 115 10.49 -20.00 6.20
CA ILE A 115 11.35 -19.28 5.26
C ILE A 115 10.77 -17.90 4.99
N VAL A 116 11.63 -16.90 5.11
CA VAL A 116 11.34 -15.50 4.71
C VAL A 116 12.36 -15.04 3.68
N VAL A 117 11.98 -14.12 2.82
CA VAL A 117 12.91 -13.53 1.85
C VAL A 117 13.56 -12.30 2.49
N THR A 118 14.87 -12.37 2.69
CA THR A 118 15.65 -11.27 3.27
C THR A 118 16.17 -10.33 2.18
N GLY A 119 15.28 -9.82 1.35
CA GLY A 119 15.64 -8.94 0.28
C GLY A 119 16.31 -9.65 -0.90
N THR A 120 17.24 -8.95 -1.55
CA THR A 120 18.02 -9.48 -2.67
C THR A 120 19.00 -10.57 -2.25
N ALA A 121 19.29 -10.70 -0.94
CA ALA A 121 20.25 -11.69 -0.42
C ALA A 121 19.73 -13.15 -0.38
N GLY A 122 18.49 -13.39 -0.78
CA GLY A 122 17.93 -14.74 -0.88
C GLY A 122 16.96 -15.09 0.26
N GLN A 123 16.77 -16.39 0.45
CA GLN A 123 15.89 -16.93 1.48
C GLN A 123 16.68 -17.19 2.77
N ALA A 124 16.06 -16.90 3.91
CA ALA A 124 16.60 -17.24 5.23
C ALA A 124 15.50 -17.82 6.12
N ARG A 125 15.86 -18.62 7.10
CA ARG A 125 14.89 -19.07 8.11
C ARG A 125 14.57 -17.89 9.04
N ARG A 126 13.33 -17.78 9.51
CA ARG A 126 12.90 -16.72 10.43
C ARG A 126 13.77 -16.62 11.67
N ARG A 127 14.32 -17.75 12.16
CA ARG A 127 15.26 -17.79 13.30
C ARG A 127 16.57 -17.04 13.02
N GLU A 128 17.01 -16.97 11.79
CA GLU A 128 18.27 -16.36 11.36
C GLU A 128 18.17 -14.82 11.24
N VAL A 129 16.96 -14.31 11.09
CA VAL A 129 16.72 -12.91 10.75
C VAL A 129 16.65 -12.05 12.01
N GLY A 130 17.52 -11.04 12.08
CA GLY A 130 17.62 -10.10 13.19
C GLY A 130 16.67 -8.89 13.13
N ASN A 131 15.99 -8.64 12.02
CA ASN A 131 14.98 -7.60 11.86
C ASN A 131 13.56 -8.19 11.71
N GLN A 132 12.55 -7.35 11.93
CA GLN A 132 11.16 -7.78 11.77
C GLN A 132 10.76 -7.86 10.29
N ILE A 133 10.15 -8.99 9.91
CA ILE A 133 9.48 -9.18 8.62
C ILE A 133 8.06 -9.65 8.91
N ALA A 134 7.08 -8.84 8.51
CA ALA A 134 5.68 -9.26 8.61
C ALA A 134 5.29 -10.03 7.34
N GLN A 135 4.51 -11.09 7.51
CA GLN A 135 4.06 -11.94 6.40
C GLN A 135 2.55 -12.11 6.45
N VAL A 136 1.92 -12.00 5.29
CA VAL A 136 0.49 -12.26 5.07
C VAL A 136 0.35 -13.34 4.03
N ASN A 137 -0.13 -14.52 4.44
CA ASN A 137 -0.44 -15.62 3.52
C ASN A 137 -1.89 -15.48 3.05
N ILE A 138 -2.12 -15.59 1.76
CA ILE A 138 -3.47 -15.44 1.21
C ILE A 138 -4.37 -16.64 1.55
N ALA A 139 -3.79 -17.80 1.75
CA ALA A 139 -4.53 -18.99 2.19
C ALA A 139 -5.25 -18.82 3.55
N ASP A 140 -4.75 -17.89 4.39
CA ASP A 140 -5.29 -17.60 5.72
C ASP A 140 -6.35 -16.48 5.71
N VAL A 141 -6.66 -15.94 4.53
CA VAL A 141 -7.64 -14.84 4.36
C VAL A 141 -9.03 -15.42 4.09
N PRO A 142 -9.98 -15.28 5.03
CA PRO A 142 -11.30 -15.90 4.92
C PRO A 142 -12.29 -15.08 4.07
N GLU A 143 -12.11 -13.78 3.94
CA GLU A 143 -13.01 -12.88 3.23
C GLU A 143 -12.77 -12.87 1.70
N ALA A 144 -13.81 -12.49 0.96
CA ALA A 144 -13.72 -12.21 -0.46
C ALA A 144 -13.04 -10.84 -0.68
N VAL A 145 -11.76 -10.86 -1.03
CA VAL A 145 -10.93 -9.65 -1.22
C VAL A 145 -11.08 -9.12 -2.64
N THR A 146 -11.19 -7.82 -2.79
CA THR A 146 -11.32 -7.16 -4.10
C THR A 146 -10.07 -6.38 -4.53
N GLY A 147 -9.11 -6.14 -3.60
CA GLY A 147 -7.87 -5.42 -3.89
C GLY A 147 -6.72 -5.82 -2.98
N VAL A 148 -5.48 -5.69 -3.46
CA VAL A 148 -4.26 -6.12 -2.73
C VAL A 148 -3.99 -5.28 -1.49
N ALA A 149 -4.28 -3.97 -1.51
CA ALA A 149 -4.11 -3.11 -0.34
C ALA A 149 -4.95 -3.60 0.85
N GLN A 150 -6.13 -4.17 0.59
CA GLN A 150 -7.01 -4.73 1.61
C GLN A 150 -6.42 -5.97 2.30
N LEU A 151 -5.53 -6.69 1.62
CA LEU A 151 -4.81 -7.84 2.21
C LEU A 151 -3.83 -7.43 3.31
N LEU A 152 -3.31 -6.21 3.23
CA LEU A 152 -2.33 -5.67 4.19
C LEU A 152 -3.01 -5.01 5.39
N GLU A 153 -4.21 -4.45 5.18
CA GLU A 153 -4.92 -3.67 6.18
C GLU A 153 -5.25 -4.51 7.42
N ASN A 154 -4.88 -4.01 8.59
CA ASN A 154 -5.05 -4.66 9.90
C ASN A 154 -4.42 -6.06 10.07
N ARG A 155 -3.58 -6.49 9.13
CA ARG A 155 -2.80 -7.73 9.24
C ARG A 155 -1.33 -7.47 9.54
N VAL A 156 -0.85 -6.31 9.16
CA VAL A 156 0.55 -5.91 9.39
C VAL A 156 0.59 -4.87 10.49
N VAL A 157 1.00 -5.26 11.69
CA VAL A 157 1.20 -4.31 12.81
C VAL A 157 2.24 -3.27 12.41
N GLY A 158 1.96 -1.98 12.65
CA GLY A 158 2.84 -0.87 12.24
C GLY A 158 2.67 -0.40 10.80
N ALA A 159 1.77 -1.01 10.03
CA ALA A 159 1.32 -0.49 8.75
C ALA A 159 -0.03 0.22 8.91
N ARG A 160 -0.12 1.44 8.36
CA ARG A 160 -1.38 2.16 8.16
C ARG A 160 -1.71 2.15 6.68
N ILE A 161 -2.87 1.64 6.34
CA ILE A 161 -3.40 1.68 4.97
C ILE A 161 -4.67 2.49 5.00
N GLN A 162 -4.74 3.52 4.17
CA GLN A 162 -5.87 4.43 4.11
C GLN A 162 -6.25 4.67 2.66
N PHE A 163 -7.53 4.51 2.35
CA PHE A 163 -8.06 4.80 1.02
C PHE A 163 -8.42 6.28 0.91
N SER A 164 -8.17 6.89 -0.27
CA SER A 164 -8.34 8.33 -0.44
C SER A 164 -9.82 8.73 -0.50
N SER A 165 -10.65 7.97 -1.19
CA SER A 165 -12.07 8.29 -1.32
C SER A 165 -12.96 7.07 -1.55
N GLY A 166 -14.27 7.33 -1.72
CA GLY A 166 -15.27 6.32 -2.07
C GLY A 166 -15.47 6.08 -3.56
N ASN A 167 -14.70 6.72 -4.44
CA ASN A 167 -14.72 6.45 -5.87
C ASN A 167 -14.15 5.06 -6.19
N SER A 168 -14.62 4.47 -7.27
CA SER A 168 -14.07 3.23 -7.81
C SER A 168 -12.60 3.43 -8.21
N GLY A 169 -11.74 2.45 -7.92
CA GLY A 169 -10.32 2.53 -8.23
C GLY A 169 -9.49 3.45 -7.33
N SER A 170 -10.10 4.07 -6.32
CA SER A 170 -9.42 4.96 -5.38
C SER A 170 -8.15 4.34 -4.80
N GLY A 171 -7.07 5.12 -4.75
CA GLY A 171 -5.75 4.69 -4.31
C GLY A 171 -5.65 4.44 -2.82
N ALA A 172 -4.73 3.58 -2.43
CA ALA A 172 -4.37 3.37 -1.04
C ALA A 172 -3.05 4.08 -0.72
N ASP A 173 -3.07 4.82 0.37
CA ASP A 173 -1.88 5.37 1.00
C ASP A 173 -1.35 4.40 2.06
N ILE A 174 -0.10 3.97 1.91
CA ILE A 174 0.54 2.99 2.79
C ILE A 174 1.67 3.65 3.54
N ARG A 175 1.63 3.56 4.87
CA ARG A 175 2.67 4.05 5.77
C ARG A 175 3.18 2.95 6.67
N LEU A 176 4.50 2.84 6.74
CA LEU A 176 5.20 1.94 7.64
C LEU A 176 6.01 2.77 8.65
N ARG A 177 5.69 2.68 9.95
CA ARG A 177 6.41 3.37 11.05
C ARG A 177 6.49 4.90 10.94
N GLY A 178 5.49 5.56 10.34
CA GLY A 178 5.45 7.02 10.23
C GLY A 178 6.01 7.59 8.94
N ASN A 179 6.31 8.89 8.94
CA ASN A 179 6.85 9.57 7.78
C ASN A 179 8.37 9.45 7.73
N SER A 180 8.93 9.05 6.60
CA SER A 180 10.37 8.93 6.36
C SER A 180 10.99 10.17 5.71
N SER A 181 10.16 11.04 5.10
CA SER A 181 10.57 12.28 4.44
C SER A 181 9.52 13.36 4.60
N THR A 182 9.96 14.62 4.51
CA THR A 182 9.06 15.80 4.51
C THR A 182 8.91 16.41 3.11
N ALA A 183 9.76 16.08 2.16
CA ALA A 183 9.77 16.63 0.80
C ALA A 183 9.51 15.58 -0.28
N LEU A 184 9.67 14.31 0.05
CA LEU A 184 9.58 13.20 -0.89
C LEU A 184 8.42 12.27 -0.51
N SER A 185 8.07 11.34 -1.40
CA SER A 185 7.03 10.33 -1.13
C SER A 185 7.37 9.48 0.10
N ASN A 186 6.35 9.07 0.84
CA ASN A 186 6.47 8.17 1.99
C ASN A 186 5.93 6.76 1.69
N GLN A 187 5.65 6.46 0.42
CA GLN A 187 5.19 5.13 0.01
C GLN A 187 6.32 4.11 0.08
N PRO A 188 6.07 2.88 0.55
CA PRO A 188 7.04 1.80 0.48
C PRO A 188 7.31 1.36 -0.96
N LEU A 189 8.49 0.79 -1.20
CA LEU A 189 8.81 0.19 -2.49
C LEU A 189 8.00 -1.09 -2.70
N ILE A 190 7.55 -1.32 -3.92
CA ILE A 190 6.82 -2.52 -4.31
C ILE A 190 7.69 -3.40 -5.20
N TYR A 191 7.79 -4.67 -4.83
CA TYR A 191 8.40 -5.71 -5.65
C TYR A 191 7.40 -6.83 -5.91
N ILE A 192 7.33 -7.30 -7.15
CA ILE A 192 6.50 -8.43 -7.56
C ILE A 192 7.42 -9.53 -8.07
N ASP A 193 7.45 -10.69 -7.41
CA ASP A 193 8.34 -11.81 -7.72
C ASP A 193 9.83 -11.44 -7.83
N GLY A 194 10.26 -10.40 -7.07
CA GLY A 194 11.63 -9.87 -7.07
C GLY A 194 11.91 -8.77 -8.09
N MET A 195 10.93 -8.39 -8.91
CA MET A 195 11.04 -7.28 -9.87
C MET A 195 10.54 -5.98 -9.26
N ARG A 196 11.27 -4.89 -9.46
CA ARG A 196 10.83 -3.54 -9.05
C ARG A 196 9.60 -3.15 -9.84
N ALA A 197 8.54 -2.76 -9.15
CA ALA A 197 7.29 -2.33 -9.75
C ALA A 197 6.98 -0.87 -9.39
N LYS A 198 6.10 -0.23 -10.16
CA LYS A 198 5.60 1.11 -9.85
C LYS A 198 4.99 1.11 -8.45
N SER A 199 5.45 2.02 -7.58
CA SER A 199 5.00 2.14 -6.19
C SER A 199 4.12 3.36 -5.97
N GLU A 200 4.38 4.44 -6.71
CA GLU A 200 3.66 5.69 -6.57
C GLU A 200 2.30 5.61 -7.27
N PRO A 201 1.23 6.07 -6.62
CA PRO A 201 -0.06 6.23 -7.28
C PRO A 201 0.05 7.18 -8.49
N SER A 202 -0.75 6.92 -9.52
CA SER A 202 -0.90 7.85 -10.63
C SER A 202 -1.69 9.06 -10.15
N SER A 203 -1.13 10.27 -10.27
CA SER A 203 -1.90 11.48 -10.05
C SER A 203 -2.56 11.92 -11.34
N SER A 204 -3.83 12.26 -11.29
CA SER A 204 -4.42 13.02 -12.39
C SER A 204 -3.83 14.44 -12.39
N GLN A 205 -3.69 15.00 -13.58
CA GLN A 205 -3.08 16.31 -13.73
C GLN A 205 -3.96 17.48 -13.23
N ASN A 206 -5.21 17.20 -12.84
CA ASN A 206 -6.19 18.23 -12.48
C ASN A 206 -6.36 18.48 -10.98
N GLY A 207 -5.67 17.78 -10.12
CA GLY A 207 -5.70 18.05 -8.68
C GLY A 207 -7.00 17.69 -7.96
N ALA A 208 -8.03 17.27 -8.68
CA ALA A 208 -9.36 16.94 -8.15
C ALA A 208 -9.77 15.48 -8.37
N GLU A 209 -8.89 14.68 -8.94
CA GLU A 209 -9.13 13.26 -9.18
C GLU A 209 -8.43 12.41 -8.13
N ASP A 210 -9.06 11.31 -7.78
CA ASP A 210 -8.48 10.34 -6.87
C ASP A 210 -7.29 9.65 -7.52
N PRO A 211 -6.14 9.57 -6.85
CA PRO A 211 -5.00 8.85 -7.36
C PRO A 211 -5.31 7.35 -7.47
N TYR A 212 -4.92 6.74 -8.58
CA TYR A 212 -5.04 5.30 -8.79
C TYR A 212 -3.82 4.57 -8.24
N SER A 213 -4.01 3.59 -7.36
CA SER A 213 -2.90 2.79 -6.81
C SER A 213 -2.49 1.68 -7.78
N PRO A 214 -1.17 1.52 -8.06
CA PRO A 214 -0.66 0.41 -8.86
C PRO A 214 -0.97 -0.99 -8.27
N LEU A 215 -1.26 -1.08 -6.97
CA LEU A 215 -1.69 -2.32 -6.33
C LEU A 215 -3.09 -2.78 -6.79
N ASN A 216 -3.90 -1.85 -7.30
CA ASN A 216 -5.23 -2.19 -7.83
C ASN A 216 -5.15 -3.00 -9.13
N ASP A 217 -4.03 -2.92 -9.88
CA ASP A 217 -3.84 -3.70 -11.11
C ASP A 217 -3.61 -5.19 -10.85
N LEU A 218 -3.29 -5.56 -9.62
CA LEU A 218 -3.02 -6.95 -9.26
C LEU A 218 -4.31 -7.68 -8.89
N ASN A 219 -4.42 -8.92 -9.36
CA ASN A 219 -5.49 -9.81 -8.94
C ASN A 219 -5.12 -10.47 -7.59
N PRO A 220 -5.88 -10.25 -6.49
CA PRO A 220 -5.59 -10.86 -5.20
C PRO A 220 -5.50 -12.39 -5.23
N ASP A 221 -6.28 -13.06 -6.11
CA ASP A 221 -6.27 -14.51 -6.22
C ASP A 221 -4.98 -15.09 -6.82
N ASP A 222 -4.17 -14.26 -7.47
CA ASP A 222 -2.89 -14.67 -8.03
C ASP A 222 -1.76 -14.64 -7.01
N ILE A 223 -2.01 -14.06 -5.83
CA ILE A 223 -0.99 -13.87 -4.79
C ILE A 223 -0.93 -15.12 -3.92
N ASP A 224 0.28 -15.55 -3.60
CA ASP A 224 0.59 -16.59 -2.64
C ASP A 224 0.75 -16.00 -1.24
N ARG A 225 1.65 -15.01 -1.12
CA ARG A 225 1.91 -14.29 0.11
C ARG A 225 2.46 -12.88 -0.15
N ILE A 226 2.36 -12.04 0.87
CA ILE A 226 2.96 -10.71 0.89
C ILE A 226 3.90 -10.64 2.09
N GLU A 227 5.12 -10.16 1.88
CA GLU A 227 6.10 -9.89 2.92
C GLU A 227 6.34 -8.39 3.02
N VAL A 228 6.26 -7.84 4.24
CA VAL A 228 6.47 -6.42 4.52
C VAL A 228 7.72 -6.27 5.37
N VAL A 229 8.70 -5.62 4.79
CA VAL A 229 9.98 -5.33 5.41
C VAL A 229 9.99 -3.85 5.82
N LYS A 230 10.00 -3.60 7.12
CA LYS A 230 9.83 -2.25 7.67
C LYS A 230 11.18 -1.64 8.01
N GLY A 231 11.35 -0.39 7.67
CA GLY A 231 12.46 0.46 8.10
C GLY A 231 13.85 0.14 7.51
N PRO A 232 14.83 1.00 7.85
CA PRO A 232 16.19 0.98 7.32
C PRO A 232 16.99 -0.30 7.57
N ALA A 233 16.71 -1.03 8.62
CA ALA A 233 17.37 -2.30 8.89
C ALA A 233 17.17 -3.34 7.76
N ALA A 234 16.12 -3.16 6.96
CA ALA A 234 15.79 -3.97 5.81
C ALA A 234 16.46 -3.49 4.51
N THR A 235 16.80 -2.23 4.44
CA THR A 235 17.07 -1.51 3.20
C THR A 235 18.46 -1.66 2.66
N THR A 236 19.39 -2.15 3.44
CA THR A 236 20.74 -2.47 2.94
C THR A 236 20.70 -3.34 1.68
N LEU A 237 19.62 -4.06 1.47
CA LEU A 237 19.44 -4.96 0.33
C LEU A 237 18.65 -4.34 -0.82
N TYR A 238 17.93 -3.21 -0.59
CA TYR A 238 17.05 -2.57 -1.58
C TYR A 238 17.50 -1.17 -2.02
N GLY A 239 18.59 -0.64 -1.40
CA GLY A 239 19.22 0.59 -1.83
C GLY A 239 18.67 1.89 -1.28
N ALA A 240 19.12 2.97 -1.95
CA ALA A 240 18.95 4.36 -1.53
C ALA A 240 17.50 4.89 -1.59
N GLU A 241 16.50 4.06 -1.90
CA GLU A 241 15.09 4.50 -2.02
C GLU A 241 14.18 3.87 -0.96
N ALA A 242 14.66 2.92 -0.16
CA ALA A 242 13.83 2.07 0.68
C ALA A 242 13.63 2.55 2.12
N ALA A 243 13.89 3.83 2.45
CA ALA A 243 13.68 4.36 3.80
C ALA A 243 12.24 4.22 4.33
N ALA A 244 11.24 4.22 3.44
CA ALA A 244 9.84 3.99 3.78
C ALA A 244 9.45 2.50 3.88
N GLY A 245 10.42 1.57 3.75
CA GLY A 245 10.18 0.14 3.76
C GLY A 245 9.92 -0.48 2.39
N VAL A 246 9.68 -1.79 2.38
CA VAL A 246 9.49 -2.59 1.16
C VAL A 246 8.34 -3.57 1.33
N ILE A 247 7.49 -3.65 0.32
CA ILE A 247 6.43 -4.65 0.18
C ILE A 247 6.82 -5.61 -0.94
N GLN A 248 7.00 -6.88 -0.60
CA GLN A 248 7.24 -7.95 -1.57
C GLN A 248 5.98 -8.77 -1.77
N ILE A 249 5.56 -8.90 -3.00
CA ILE A 249 4.39 -9.67 -3.41
C ILE A 249 4.90 -10.90 -4.16
N PHE A 250 4.63 -12.07 -3.60
CA PHE A 250 4.93 -13.35 -4.23
C PHE A 250 3.67 -13.93 -4.83
N THR A 251 3.75 -14.27 -6.12
CA THR A 251 2.60 -14.79 -6.84
C THR A 251 2.62 -16.31 -6.88
N LYS A 252 1.45 -16.92 -7.07
CA LYS A 252 1.27 -18.36 -7.19
C LYS A 252 2.08 -18.91 -8.36
N ARG A 253 2.64 -20.08 -8.16
CA ARG A 253 3.43 -20.81 -9.16
C ARG A 253 2.84 -22.18 -9.43
N GLY A 254 3.26 -22.77 -10.54
CA GLY A 254 2.98 -24.18 -10.82
C GLY A 254 3.77 -25.09 -9.89
N GLY A 255 3.29 -26.29 -9.74
CA GLY A 255 3.97 -27.38 -9.02
C GLY A 255 3.75 -28.68 -9.76
N ASN A 256 4.44 -29.74 -9.34
CA ASN A 256 4.25 -31.08 -9.91
C ASN A 256 2.86 -31.60 -9.63
N GLY A 257 2.21 -32.19 -10.60
CA GLY A 257 0.93 -32.85 -10.48
C GLY A 257 -0.05 -32.53 -11.62
N ALA A 258 -1.19 -33.21 -11.59
CA ALA A 258 -2.26 -33.00 -12.53
C ALA A 258 -2.77 -31.54 -12.50
N PRO A 259 -3.28 -31.01 -13.63
CA PRO A 259 -3.88 -29.69 -13.65
C PRO A 259 -4.99 -29.55 -12.62
N GLN A 260 -4.86 -28.56 -11.74
CA GLN A 260 -5.89 -28.19 -10.78
C GLN A 260 -6.51 -26.85 -11.21
N TRP A 261 -7.80 -26.86 -11.41
CA TRP A 261 -8.57 -25.70 -11.77
C TRP A 261 -9.22 -25.06 -10.54
N THR A 262 -9.24 -23.75 -10.49
CA THR A 262 -10.00 -23.00 -9.50
C THR A 262 -10.85 -21.98 -10.23
N ALA A 263 -12.15 -21.95 -9.96
CA ALA A 263 -13.06 -20.94 -10.44
C ALA A 263 -13.73 -20.22 -9.28
N GLU A 264 -13.86 -18.91 -9.38
CA GLU A 264 -14.53 -18.09 -8.38
C GLU A 264 -15.46 -17.08 -9.02
N THR A 265 -16.64 -16.92 -8.45
CA THR A 265 -17.58 -15.85 -8.79
C THR A 265 -17.93 -15.06 -7.53
N GLN A 266 -17.93 -13.75 -7.65
CA GLN A 266 -18.35 -12.84 -6.60
C GLN A 266 -19.48 -11.96 -7.11
N GLN A 267 -20.52 -11.76 -6.27
CA GLN A 267 -21.63 -10.87 -6.53
C GLN A 267 -21.90 -10.03 -5.29
N GLY A 268 -22.15 -8.75 -5.46
CA GLY A 268 -22.33 -7.89 -4.31
C GLY A 268 -22.88 -6.52 -4.66
N TYR A 269 -22.95 -5.66 -3.67
CA TYR A 269 -23.32 -4.27 -3.85
C TYR A 269 -22.54 -3.35 -2.89
N SER A 270 -22.22 -2.15 -3.38
CA SER A 270 -21.63 -1.05 -2.62
C SER A 270 -22.63 0.05 -2.32
N TYR A 271 -22.42 0.76 -1.22
CA TYR A 271 -23.27 1.87 -0.80
C TYR A 271 -22.52 2.78 0.16
N PHE A 272 -22.95 4.02 0.29
CA PHE A 272 -22.46 4.93 1.33
C PHE A 272 -23.19 4.72 2.64
N ARG A 273 -22.44 4.67 3.73
CA ARG A 273 -22.99 4.85 5.09
C ARG A 273 -23.30 6.33 5.32
N PRO A 274 -24.21 6.67 6.23
CA PRO A 274 -24.38 8.04 6.67
C PRO A 274 -23.05 8.64 7.17
N PHE A 275 -22.72 9.84 6.71
CA PHE A 275 -21.53 10.60 7.08
C PHE A 275 -21.87 12.04 7.47
N GLY A 276 -23.13 12.34 7.62
CA GLY A 276 -23.71 13.58 8.14
C GLY A 276 -24.36 13.38 9.50
N THR A 277 -25.32 14.26 9.82
CA THR A 277 -26.14 14.17 11.02
C THR A 277 -27.43 13.38 10.78
N ASP A 278 -28.19 13.08 11.85
CA ASP A 278 -29.51 12.43 11.73
C ASP A 278 -30.49 13.22 10.85
N GLU A 279 -30.39 14.57 10.82
CA GLU A 279 -31.22 15.43 9.96
C GLU A 279 -30.78 15.39 8.48
N VAL A 280 -29.49 15.24 8.21
CA VAL A 280 -28.93 15.23 6.86
C VAL A 280 -27.84 14.15 6.75
N PRO A 281 -28.24 12.88 6.74
CA PRO A 281 -27.31 11.76 6.88
C PRO A 281 -26.31 11.64 5.74
N TYR A 282 -26.62 12.16 4.56
CA TYR A 282 -25.73 12.14 3.39
C TYR A 282 -25.35 13.54 2.89
N MET A 283 -25.50 14.57 3.71
CA MET A 283 -25.16 15.95 3.35
C MET A 283 -25.78 16.40 2.02
N TRP A 284 -27.06 16.04 1.80
CA TRP A 284 -27.89 16.34 0.61
C TRP A 284 -27.49 15.62 -0.69
N LEU A 285 -26.62 14.62 -0.62
CA LEU A 285 -26.17 13.86 -1.78
C LEU A 285 -26.95 12.55 -2.02
N ASP A 286 -27.88 12.20 -1.13
CA ASP A 286 -28.66 10.97 -1.23
C ASP A 286 -29.38 10.80 -2.58
N GLN A 287 -29.65 11.90 -3.28
CA GLN A 287 -30.36 11.90 -4.57
C GLN A 287 -29.52 11.41 -5.75
N VAL A 288 -28.19 11.45 -5.64
CA VAL A 288 -27.24 10.98 -6.67
C VAL A 288 -26.56 9.67 -6.25
N PHE A 289 -26.88 9.16 -5.07
CA PHE A 289 -26.37 7.88 -4.60
C PHE A 289 -27.27 6.72 -5.03
N ARG A 290 -26.62 5.60 -5.27
CA ARG A 290 -27.28 4.33 -5.60
C ARG A 290 -26.60 3.17 -4.88
N LYS A 291 -27.23 1.99 -4.92
CA LYS A 291 -26.54 0.74 -4.61
C LYS A 291 -25.81 0.29 -5.88
N GLY A 292 -24.50 0.37 -5.85
CA GLY A 292 -23.68 -0.03 -6.97
C GLY A 292 -23.49 -1.55 -7.02
N HIS A 293 -23.79 -2.19 -8.15
CA HIS A 293 -23.57 -3.62 -8.34
C HIS A 293 -22.10 -3.93 -8.52
N ARG A 294 -21.60 -4.93 -7.81
CA ARG A 294 -20.22 -5.42 -7.90
C ARG A 294 -20.23 -6.87 -8.36
N GLN A 295 -19.43 -7.17 -9.36
CA GLN A 295 -19.29 -8.53 -9.87
C GLN A 295 -17.85 -8.82 -10.25
N ARG A 296 -17.43 -10.05 -9.97
CA ARG A 296 -16.10 -10.54 -10.33
C ARG A 296 -16.18 -12.01 -10.71
N TYR A 297 -15.44 -12.37 -11.73
CA TYR A 297 -15.24 -13.74 -12.17
C TYR A 297 -13.75 -13.98 -12.34
N SER A 298 -13.26 -15.06 -11.75
CA SER A 298 -11.87 -15.47 -11.91
C SER A 298 -11.76 -16.97 -12.16
N MET A 299 -10.75 -17.33 -12.92
CA MET A 299 -10.42 -18.72 -13.21
C MET A 299 -8.91 -18.87 -13.26
N SER A 300 -8.39 -19.95 -12.65
CA SER A 300 -6.98 -20.26 -12.71
C SER A 300 -6.74 -21.75 -12.86
N VAL A 301 -5.60 -22.08 -13.42
CA VAL A 301 -5.09 -23.45 -13.51
C VAL A 301 -3.64 -23.49 -13.10
N ARG A 302 -3.26 -24.48 -12.29
CA ARG A 302 -1.89 -24.78 -11.92
C ARG A 302 -1.60 -26.26 -12.08
N GLY A 303 -0.39 -26.59 -12.45
CA GLY A 303 0.05 -27.97 -12.61
C GLY A 303 1.47 -28.04 -13.12
N GLY A 304 1.93 -29.21 -13.46
CA GLY A 304 3.24 -29.39 -14.06
C GLY A 304 3.77 -30.82 -13.99
N THR A 305 4.98 -30.96 -14.50
CA THR A 305 5.85 -32.13 -14.41
C THR A 305 7.08 -31.77 -13.61
N ASP A 306 8.04 -32.67 -13.50
CA ASP A 306 9.32 -32.42 -12.82
C ASP A 306 10.12 -31.30 -13.50
N ASP A 307 10.01 -31.13 -14.82
CA ASP A 307 10.76 -30.16 -15.60
C ASP A 307 9.99 -28.84 -15.79
N ILE A 308 8.67 -28.86 -15.84
CA ILE A 308 7.84 -27.69 -16.17
C ILE A 308 6.70 -27.54 -15.19
N GLY A 309 6.68 -26.42 -14.46
CA GLY A 309 5.52 -25.99 -13.67
C GLY A 309 4.83 -24.78 -14.31
N TYR A 310 3.52 -24.71 -14.24
CA TYR A 310 2.77 -23.58 -14.78
C TYR A 310 1.63 -23.14 -13.86
N PHE A 311 1.41 -21.83 -13.83
CA PHE A 311 0.22 -21.18 -13.27
C PHE A 311 -0.31 -20.18 -14.28
N VAL A 312 -1.57 -20.31 -14.65
CA VAL A 312 -2.26 -19.37 -15.57
C VAL A 312 -3.56 -18.95 -14.93
N SER A 313 -3.86 -17.67 -14.95
CA SER A 313 -5.10 -17.12 -14.41
C SER A 313 -5.67 -16.02 -15.31
N GLY A 314 -6.97 -15.83 -15.20
CA GLY A 314 -7.71 -14.72 -15.77
C GLY A 314 -8.80 -14.26 -14.81
N ALA A 315 -8.97 -12.93 -14.69
CA ALA A 315 -10.04 -12.34 -13.90
C ALA A 315 -10.67 -11.17 -14.65
N TRP A 316 -11.98 -11.02 -14.46
CA TRP A 316 -12.75 -9.88 -14.93
C TRP A 316 -13.63 -9.36 -13.81
N ASN A 317 -13.55 -8.05 -13.58
CA ASN A 317 -14.32 -7.32 -12.59
C ASN A 317 -15.16 -6.27 -13.32
N ASP A 318 -16.38 -6.07 -12.87
CA ASP A 318 -17.25 -4.98 -13.30
C ASP A 318 -17.97 -4.43 -12.09
N ASN A 319 -17.57 -3.25 -11.67
CA ASN A 319 -18.06 -2.58 -10.49
C ASN A 319 -18.79 -1.31 -10.90
N VAL A 320 -20.09 -1.31 -10.76
CA VAL A 320 -20.90 -0.09 -10.84
C VAL A 320 -20.75 0.65 -9.51
N GLY A 321 -20.29 1.88 -9.54
CA GLY A 321 -20.05 2.66 -8.32
C GLY A 321 -21.31 3.08 -7.58
N ALA A 322 -21.14 3.55 -6.36
CA ALA A 322 -22.24 4.04 -5.51
C ALA A 322 -22.73 5.45 -5.91
N VAL A 323 -22.03 6.14 -6.81
CA VAL A 323 -22.46 7.36 -7.51
C VAL A 323 -22.82 7.02 -8.95
N GLU A 324 -23.77 7.77 -9.56
CA GLU A 324 -24.31 7.42 -10.89
C GLU A 324 -23.26 7.37 -12.01
N THR A 325 -22.22 8.20 -11.98
CA THR A 325 -21.16 8.24 -13.00
C THR A 325 -19.92 7.44 -12.63
N ASP A 326 -19.86 6.87 -11.44
CA ASP A 326 -18.70 6.11 -10.97
C ASP A 326 -18.77 4.65 -11.38
N GLY A 327 -17.64 4.07 -11.78
CA GLY A 327 -17.53 2.66 -12.14
C GLY A 327 -16.12 2.22 -12.52
N GLU A 328 -15.88 0.91 -12.46
CA GLU A 328 -14.63 0.26 -12.83
C GLU A 328 -14.89 -1.03 -13.60
N GLN A 329 -14.26 -1.17 -14.75
CA GLN A 329 -14.13 -2.47 -15.43
C GLN A 329 -12.67 -2.85 -15.49
N LYS A 330 -12.33 -4.06 -15.04
CA LYS A 330 -10.95 -4.51 -14.98
C LYS A 330 -10.79 -5.93 -15.48
N MET A 331 -9.77 -6.13 -16.29
CA MET A 331 -9.34 -7.43 -16.79
C MET A 331 -7.90 -7.67 -16.40
N ASN A 332 -7.61 -8.84 -15.83
CA ASN A 332 -6.27 -9.30 -15.51
C ASN A 332 -6.01 -10.66 -16.14
N VAL A 333 -4.81 -10.85 -16.65
CA VAL A 333 -4.31 -12.15 -17.12
C VAL A 333 -2.90 -12.34 -16.58
N ARG A 334 -2.61 -13.51 -16.03
CA ARG A 334 -1.29 -13.88 -15.53
C ARG A 334 -0.86 -15.23 -16.09
N ALA A 335 0.43 -15.35 -16.40
CA ALA A 335 1.06 -16.61 -16.77
C ALA A 335 2.44 -16.70 -16.13
N ASN A 336 2.62 -17.62 -15.20
CA ASN A 336 3.89 -17.96 -14.57
C ASN A 336 4.31 -19.36 -15.02
N VAL A 337 5.51 -19.47 -15.58
CA VAL A 337 6.07 -20.73 -16.03
C VAL A 337 7.44 -20.93 -15.37
N THR A 338 7.62 -22.08 -14.75
CA THR A 338 8.92 -22.52 -14.23
C THR A 338 9.42 -23.65 -15.11
N PHE A 339 10.63 -23.56 -15.57
CA PHE A 339 11.31 -24.56 -16.39
C PHE A 339 12.62 -24.95 -15.76
N SER A 340 12.81 -26.22 -15.45
CA SER A 340 14.02 -26.79 -14.81
C SER A 340 14.67 -27.78 -15.78
N PRO A 341 15.48 -27.32 -16.75
CA PRO A 341 16.09 -28.19 -17.76
C PRO A 341 17.13 -29.15 -17.17
N THR A 342 17.65 -28.82 -16.01
CA THR A 342 18.56 -29.65 -15.20
C THR A 342 18.25 -29.44 -13.72
N GLU A 343 18.75 -30.33 -12.86
CA GLU A 343 18.58 -30.23 -11.41
C GLU A 343 19.17 -28.92 -10.83
N ASP A 344 20.23 -28.39 -11.47
CA ASP A 344 20.96 -27.21 -11.02
C ASP A 344 20.42 -25.89 -11.59
N LEU A 345 19.56 -25.93 -12.62
CA LEU A 345 19.11 -24.74 -13.34
C LEU A 345 17.61 -24.65 -13.37
N MET A 346 17.10 -23.54 -12.83
CA MET A 346 15.65 -23.21 -12.85
C MET A 346 15.45 -21.82 -13.48
N LEU A 347 14.59 -21.78 -14.49
CA LEU A 347 14.18 -20.57 -15.19
C LEU A 347 12.71 -20.27 -14.82
N GLN A 348 12.43 -19.05 -14.37
CA GLN A 348 11.08 -18.63 -14.00
C GLN A 348 10.66 -17.45 -14.85
N PHE A 349 9.61 -17.60 -15.62
CA PHE A 349 8.98 -16.56 -16.44
C PHE A 349 7.70 -16.11 -15.75
N ASN A 350 7.65 -14.83 -15.37
CA ASN A 350 6.48 -14.24 -14.71
C ASN A 350 5.93 -13.14 -15.62
N ASN A 351 4.65 -13.27 -16.04
CA ASN A 351 4.03 -12.30 -16.91
C ASN A 351 2.63 -11.94 -16.39
N THR A 352 2.34 -10.65 -16.38
CA THR A 352 1.02 -10.12 -16.02
C THR A 352 0.63 -9.06 -17.01
N PHE A 353 -0.62 -9.08 -17.42
CA PHE A 353 -1.27 -8.01 -18.16
C PHE A 353 -2.55 -7.60 -17.42
N ALA A 354 -2.73 -6.30 -17.23
CA ALA A 354 -3.93 -5.72 -16.64
C ALA A 354 -4.43 -4.56 -17.50
N ARG A 355 -5.74 -4.46 -17.66
CA ARG A 355 -6.41 -3.29 -18.21
C ARG A 355 -7.56 -2.91 -17.30
N THR A 356 -7.59 -1.64 -16.91
CA THR A 356 -8.64 -1.06 -16.08
C THR A 356 -9.22 0.15 -16.80
N ASP A 357 -10.52 0.14 -17.03
CA ASP A 357 -11.28 1.27 -17.53
C ASP A 357 -12.09 1.84 -16.36
N LEU A 358 -11.83 3.10 -16.00
CA LEU A 358 -12.46 3.82 -14.88
C LEU A 358 -13.32 4.95 -15.40
N THR A 359 -14.46 5.14 -14.78
CA THR A 359 -15.22 6.38 -14.77
C THR A 359 -15.34 6.85 -13.34
N GLN A 360 -15.16 8.15 -13.08
CA GLN A 360 -15.17 8.70 -11.73
C GLN A 360 -16.03 9.95 -11.64
N ALA A 361 -16.65 10.16 -10.48
CA ALA A 361 -17.27 11.42 -10.16
C ALA A 361 -16.20 12.42 -9.72
N GLN A 362 -16.27 13.66 -10.18
CA GLN A 362 -15.31 14.68 -9.77
C GLN A 362 -15.48 15.03 -8.31
N MET A 363 -14.36 15.07 -7.59
CA MET A 363 -14.23 15.36 -6.17
C MET A 363 -13.31 16.56 -5.93
N GLY A 364 -13.15 16.91 -4.67
CA GLY A 364 -12.25 17.96 -4.21
C GLY A 364 -12.74 19.37 -4.48
N ASN A 365 -11.81 20.32 -4.41
CA ASN A 365 -12.09 21.75 -4.55
C ASN A 365 -12.31 22.17 -6.01
N SER A 366 -13.22 21.51 -6.70
CA SER A 366 -13.63 21.86 -8.06
C SER A 366 -15.05 22.40 -8.09
N VAL A 367 -15.31 23.31 -9.01
CA VAL A 367 -16.66 23.87 -9.24
C VAL A 367 -17.67 22.82 -9.72
N THR A 368 -17.16 21.74 -10.27
CA THR A 368 -17.94 20.60 -10.79
C THR A 368 -18.04 19.46 -9.78
N SER A 369 -17.29 19.52 -8.67
CA SER A 369 -17.39 18.55 -7.58
C SER A 369 -18.79 18.54 -6.99
N ILE A 370 -19.40 17.36 -6.96
CA ILE A 370 -20.75 17.18 -6.39
C ILE A 370 -20.76 17.44 -4.89
N MET A 371 -19.72 17.03 -4.16
CA MET A 371 -19.57 17.28 -2.73
C MET A 371 -19.50 18.79 -2.45
N MET A 372 -18.58 19.48 -3.13
CA MET A 372 -18.41 20.90 -2.99
C MET A 372 -19.70 21.65 -3.33
N SER A 373 -20.34 21.26 -4.41
CA SER A 373 -21.57 21.91 -4.88
C SER A 373 -22.74 21.69 -3.93
N ALA A 374 -22.91 20.49 -3.40
CA ALA A 374 -23.95 20.18 -2.44
C ALA A 374 -23.79 20.99 -1.14
N ILE A 375 -22.54 21.19 -0.67
CA ILE A 375 -22.27 21.92 0.56
C ILE A 375 -22.37 23.42 0.36
N ARG A 376 -21.77 23.94 -0.73
CA ARG A 376 -21.69 25.39 -0.95
C ARG A 376 -23.01 26.00 -1.40
N GLY A 377 -23.93 25.19 -1.92
CA GLY A 377 -25.32 25.59 -2.22
C GLY A 377 -25.47 26.90 -2.99
N PRO A 378 -26.45 27.76 -2.59
CA PRO A 378 -26.86 28.92 -3.37
C PRO A 378 -25.80 29.99 -3.60
N LYS A 379 -24.78 30.05 -2.77
CA LYS A 379 -23.71 31.06 -2.89
C LYS A 379 -22.63 30.72 -3.90
N ASN A 380 -22.68 29.57 -4.48
CA ASN A 380 -21.68 29.12 -5.41
C ASN A 380 -22.22 29.03 -6.82
N TYR A 381 -22.19 27.84 -7.35
CA TYR A 381 -22.33 27.58 -8.77
C TYR A 381 -23.75 27.14 -9.13
N MET A 382 -24.53 26.74 -8.13
CA MET A 382 -25.84 26.15 -8.32
C MET A 382 -27.01 27.14 -8.29
N ALA A 383 -26.75 28.41 -8.40
CA ALA A 383 -27.79 29.48 -8.40
C ALA A 383 -28.88 29.27 -7.31
N GLY A 384 -28.49 28.76 -6.17
CA GLY A 384 -29.40 28.52 -5.05
C GLY A 384 -30.15 27.20 -5.08
N LYS A 385 -29.86 26.33 -6.01
CA LYS A 385 -30.60 25.08 -6.15
C LYS A 385 -29.77 23.90 -5.68
N ARG A 386 -30.41 22.98 -4.97
CA ARG A 386 -29.88 21.66 -4.56
C ARG A 386 -30.84 20.54 -4.96
N ASP A 387 -31.66 20.79 -5.96
CA ASP A 387 -32.58 19.78 -6.45
C ASP A 387 -31.84 18.67 -7.24
N GLN A 388 -32.50 17.56 -7.38
CA GLN A 388 -31.95 16.38 -8.04
C GLN A 388 -31.54 16.65 -9.51
N GLU A 389 -32.30 17.47 -10.21
CA GLU A 389 -31.99 17.83 -11.60
C GLU A 389 -30.67 18.59 -11.69
N THR A 390 -30.46 19.57 -10.80
CA THR A 390 -29.24 20.36 -10.76
C THR A 390 -28.02 19.50 -10.35
N LEU A 391 -28.18 18.62 -9.35
CA LEU A 391 -27.09 17.70 -8.95
C LEU A 391 -26.74 16.72 -10.05
N ARG A 392 -27.71 16.19 -10.77
CA ARG A 392 -27.47 15.31 -11.92
C ARG A 392 -26.82 16.06 -13.09
N LEU A 393 -27.24 17.29 -13.36
CA LEU A 393 -26.61 18.13 -14.36
C LEU A 393 -25.12 18.36 -14.04
N LEU A 394 -24.78 18.64 -12.78
CA LEU A 394 -23.39 18.74 -12.34
C LEU A 394 -22.63 17.44 -12.52
N LEU A 395 -23.25 16.32 -12.15
CA LEU A 395 -22.61 15.00 -12.19
C LEU A 395 -22.37 14.53 -13.64
N HIS A 396 -23.28 14.80 -14.56
CA HIS A 396 -23.21 14.35 -15.94
C HIS A 396 -22.66 15.38 -16.92
N GLY A 397 -22.48 16.63 -16.49
CA GLY A 397 -21.94 17.70 -17.33
C GLY A 397 -20.43 17.64 -17.49
N GLU A 398 -19.78 16.76 -16.76
CA GLU A 398 -18.34 16.49 -16.87
C GLU A 398 -18.11 14.97 -16.90
N GLU A 399 -17.36 14.53 -17.89
CA GLU A 399 -17.00 13.13 -18.10
C GLU A 399 -15.55 12.91 -17.71
N TYR A 400 -15.31 12.00 -16.77
CA TYR A 400 -13.99 11.51 -16.40
C TYR A 400 -13.85 10.04 -16.80
N ARG A 401 -12.94 9.79 -17.71
CA ARG A 401 -12.54 8.42 -18.09
C ARG A 401 -11.04 8.25 -17.93
N ASN A 402 -10.64 7.15 -17.38
CA ASN A 402 -9.25 6.77 -17.28
C ASN A 402 -9.07 5.31 -17.71
N THR A 403 -8.21 5.07 -18.70
CA THR A 403 -7.84 3.73 -19.14
C THR A 403 -6.40 3.45 -18.75
N ILE A 404 -6.23 2.52 -17.82
CA ILE A 404 -4.92 2.11 -17.32
C ILE A 404 -4.58 0.76 -17.93
N THR A 405 -3.44 0.69 -18.60
CA THR A 405 -2.89 -0.57 -19.13
C THR A 405 -1.55 -0.83 -18.49
N ARG A 406 -1.37 -2.02 -17.94
CA ARG A 406 -0.12 -2.43 -17.31
C ARG A 406 0.35 -3.78 -17.82
N ALA A 407 1.64 -3.90 -18.05
CA ALA A 407 2.31 -5.14 -18.39
C ALA A 407 3.57 -5.29 -17.53
N THR A 408 3.63 -6.37 -16.76
CA THR A 408 4.81 -6.72 -15.97
C THR A 408 5.35 -8.04 -16.48
N THR A 409 6.60 -8.09 -16.89
CA THR A 409 7.27 -9.30 -17.38
C THR A 409 8.62 -9.45 -16.73
N GLY A 410 9.01 -10.67 -16.43
CA GLY A 410 10.30 -10.95 -15.86
C GLY A 410 10.79 -12.36 -16.03
N LEU A 411 12.12 -12.46 -15.98
CA LEU A 411 12.86 -13.72 -16.00
C LEU A 411 13.74 -13.79 -14.76
N THR A 412 13.56 -14.85 -13.97
CA THR A 412 14.48 -15.20 -12.89
C THR A 412 15.20 -16.49 -13.25
N ILE A 413 16.52 -16.46 -13.18
CA ILE A 413 17.41 -17.59 -13.39
C ILE A 413 18.02 -17.95 -12.04
N ASN A 414 17.75 -19.15 -11.55
CA ASN A 414 18.41 -19.70 -10.38
C ASN A 414 19.33 -20.83 -10.87
N TYR A 415 20.61 -20.72 -10.54
CA TYR A 415 21.64 -21.70 -10.90
C TYR A 415 22.42 -22.10 -9.66
N THR A 416 22.39 -23.39 -9.33
CA THR A 416 23.02 -23.97 -8.14
C THR A 416 24.00 -25.06 -8.55
N PRO A 417 25.23 -24.66 -9.01
CA PRO A 417 26.21 -25.62 -9.53
C PRO A 417 26.81 -26.58 -8.50
N GLY A 418 26.42 -26.45 -7.24
CA GLY A 418 26.86 -27.29 -6.12
C GLY A 418 26.07 -26.92 -4.87
N ALA A 419 26.20 -27.73 -3.81
CA ALA A 419 25.40 -27.60 -2.59
C ALA A 419 25.59 -26.25 -1.86
N ASP A 420 26.73 -25.60 -2.03
CA ASP A 420 27.11 -24.44 -1.24
C ASP A 420 27.04 -23.11 -1.99
N PHE A 421 26.82 -23.13 -3.31
CA PHE A 421 26.84 -21.92 -4.11
C PHE A 421 25.59 -21.79 -4.99
N THR A 422 24.85 -20.69 -4.80
CA THR A 422 23.65 -20.37 -5.57
C THR A 422 23.81 -19.03 -6.26
N HIS A 423 23.47 -18.98 -7.52
CA HIS A 423 23.34 -17.76 -8.31
C HIS A 423 21.86 -17.48 -8.60
N ARG A 424 21.46 -16.25 -8.44
CA ARG A 424 20.15 -15.76 -8.84
C ARG A 424 20.29 -14.49 -9.67
N LEU A 425 19.72 -14.52 -10.87
CA LEU A 425 19.63 -13.34 -11.72
C LEU A 425 18.16 -13.08 -12.03
N THR A 426 17.68 -11.88 -11.73
CA THR A 426 16.33 -11.44 -12.09
C THR A 426 16.42 -10.24 -13.02
N VAL A 427 15.72 -10.32 -14.15
CA VAL A 427 15.53 -9.21 -15.09
C VAL A 427 14.05 -8.95 -15.17
N GLY A 428 13.65 -7.72 -14.91
CA GLY A 428 12.23 -7.31 -14.88
C GLY A 428 11.96 -6.08 -15.71
N TYR A 429 10.77 -6.02 -16.26
CA TYR A 429 10.22 -4.86 -16.93
C TYR A 429 8.78 -4.65 -16.47
N ASP A 430 8.50 -3.49 -15.88
CA ASP A 430 7.15 -3.06 -15.48
C ASP A 430 6.78 -1.82 -16.28
N TYR A 431 5.74 -1.93 -17.09
CA TYR A 431 5.24 -0.84 -17.93
C TYR A 431 3.79 -0.55 -17.56
N SER A 432 3.48 0.73 -17.32
CA SER A 432 2.12 1.20 -17.17
C SER A 432 1.87 2.41 -18.07
N GLN A 433 0.71 2.43 -18.69
CA GLN A 433 0.18 3.57 -19.41
C GLN A 433 -1.18 3.93 -18.84
N ASP A 434 -1.35 5.21 -18.56
CA ASP A 434 -2.52 5.82 -17.99
C ASP A 434 -3.01 6.88 -19.00
N ASP A 435 -4.14 6.60 -19.66
CA ASP A 435 -4.75 7.48 -20.68
C ASP A 435 -6.02 8.07 -20.09
N HIS A 436 -5.95 9.29 -19.62
CA HIS A 436 -7.09 9.98 -19.03
C HIS A 436 -7.71 11.00 -19.99
N PHE A 437 -9.01 11.04 -19.95
CA PHE A 437 -9.84 11.95 -20.71
C PHE A 437 -10.82 12.65 -19.78
N ASN A 438 -10.88 13.96 -19.88
CA ASN A 438 -11.85 14.79 -19.19
C ASN A 438 -12.54 15.68 -20.21
N ALA A 439 -13.84 15.72 -20.20
CA ALA A 439 -14.62 16.62 -21.04
C ALA A 439 -15.70 17.33 -20.22
N GLN A 440 -15.78 18.64 -20.39
CA GLN A 440 -16.88 19.46 -19.89
C GLN A 440 -17.75 19.85 -21.06
N ASP A 441 -19.05 19.56 -20.94
CA ASP A 441 -20.02 19.81 -21.99
C ASP A 441 -20.17 21.30 -22.30
N TYR A 442 -20.45 21.59 -23.57
CA TYR A 442 -20.78 22.92 -24.00
C TYR A 442 -22.05 23.46 -23.30
N CYS A 443 -21.91 24.60 -22.64
CA CYS A 443 -23.02 25.32 -21.98
C CYS A 443 -23.86 24.47 -21.02
N TRP A 444 -23.23 23.49 -20.34
CA TRP A 444 -23.94 22.49 -19.53
C TRP A 444 -24.63 23.07 -18.28
N LEU A 445 -24.17 24.23 -17.76
CA LEU A 445 -24.83 24.97 -16.67
C LEU A 445 -25.86 26.01 -17.14
N CYS A 446 -25.98 26.24 -18.47
CA CYS A 446 -26.92 27.19 -19.01
C CYS A 446 -28.38 26.89 -18.68
N PRO A 447 -28.86 25.61 -18.63
CA PRO A 447 -30.23 25.30 -18.29
C PRO A 447 -30.66 25.79 -16.90
N ILE A 448 -29.73 25.92 -15.96
CA ILE A 448 -29.99 26.40 -14.60
C ILE A 448 -29.69 27.89 -14.41
N GLY A 449 -29.40 28.59 -15.51
CA GLY A 449 -29.25 30.05 -15.51
C GLY A 449 -27.87 30.56 -15.10
N ILE A 450 -26.86 29.67 -14.99
CA ILE A 450 -25.49 30.04 -14.70
C ILE A 450 -24.79 30.36 -16.04
N MET A 451 -24.87 31.61 -16.46
CA MET A 451 -24.35 32.03 -17.76
C MET A 451 -23.23 33.08 -17.71
N SER A 452 -22.90 33.66 -16.57
CA SER A 452 -22.09 34.87 -16.60
C SER A 452 -21.04 35.09 -15.53
N ASN A 453 -20.91 34.22 -14.53
CA ASN A 453 -20.00 34.47 -13.38
C ASN A 453 -18.84 33.48 -13.25
N PHE A 454 -18.67 32.62 -14.22
CA PHE A 454 -17.62 31.60 -14.23
C PHE A 454 -16.76 31.68 -15.48
N SER A 455 -15.63 31.02 -15.42
CA SER A 455 -14.64 30.99 -16.47
C SER A 455 -15.28 30.64 -17.82
N ASP A 456 -14.89 31.31 -18.89
CA ASP A 456 -15.40 31.15 -20.25
C ASP A 456 -15.48 29.71 -20.74
N TYR A 457 -14.61 28.82 -20.20
CA TYR A 457 -14.59 27.40 -20.55
C TYR A 457 -15.88 26.63 -20.18
N MET A 458 -16.64 27.08 -19.17
CA MET A 458 -17.92 26.45 -18.82
C MET A 458 -19.04 26.73 -19.83
N LEU A 459 -18.90 27.82 -20.58
CA LEU A 459 -19.82 28.17 -21.66
C LEU A 459 -19.40 27.56 -22.99
N GLU A 460 -18.09 27.40 -23.20
CA GLU A 460 -17.49 27.02 -24.46
C GLU A 460 -17.20 25.53 -24.58
N GLY A 461 -17.30 24.80 -23.46
CA GLY A 461 -16.86 23.43 -23.36
C GLY A 461 -15.33 23.30 -23.31
N GLU A 462 -14.84 22.28 -22.62
CA GLU A 462 -13.42 21.95 -22.53
C GLU A 462 -13.24 20.45 -22.77
N GLY A 463 -12.24 20.09 -23.57
CA GLY A 463 -11.75 18.71 -23.70
C GLY A 463 -10.29 18.66 -23.29
N ARG A 464 -9.97 17.76 -22.39
CA ARG A 464 -8.62 17.53 -21.90
C ARG A 464 -8.26 16.06 -22.10
N ARG A 465 -7.10 15.83 -22.63
CA ARG A 465 -6.54 14.48 -22.75
C ARG A 465 -5.11 14.48 -22.27
N GLY A 466 -4.81 13.55 -21.37
CA GLY A 466 -3.46 13.29 -20.89
C GLY A 466 -3.08 11.85 -21.01
N MET A 467 -1.80 11.60 -21.13
CA MET A 467 -1.22 10.27 -21.14
C MET A 467 0.03 10.28 -20.26
N SER A 468 0.05 9.38 -19.29
CA SER A 468 1.20 9.14 -18.44
C SER A 468 1.74 7.73 -18.72
N GLN A 469 3.00 7.62 -19.10
CA GLN A 469 3.70 6.36 -19.30
C GLN A 469 4.77 6.23 -18.23
N ASN A 470 4.85 5.07 -17.60
CA ASN A 470 5.92 4.73 -16.67
C ASN A 470 6.54 3.40 -17.10
N ALA A 471 7.84 3.37 -17.28
CA ALA A 471 8.62 2.20 -17.66
C ALA A 471 9.74 1.97 -16.65
N ILE A 472 9.74 0.82 -15.98
CA ILE A 472 10.76 0.44 -15.00
C ILE A 472 11.49 -0.81 -15.49
N TRP A 473 12.80 -0.67 -15.73
CA TRP A 473 13.71 -1.78 -15.94
C TRP A 473 14.42 -2.11 -14.65
N SER A 474 14.48 -3.38 -14.29
CA SER A 474 15.21 -3.85 -13.12
C SER A 474 16.12 -5.01 -13.48
N LEU A 475 17.33 -4.96 -12.94
CA LEU A 475 18.33 -6.03 -12.99
C LEU A 475 18.83 -6.29 -11.57
N ASP A 476 18.70 -7.52 -11.11
CA ASP A 476 19.13 -7.94 -9.79
C ASP A 476 19.95 -9.25 -9.91
N TYR A 477 21.18 -9.22 -9.44
CA TYR A 477 22.02 -10.41 -9.36
C TYR A 477 22.48 -10.64 -7.94
N THR A 478 22.35 -11.88 -7.46
CA THR A 478 22.84 -12.32 -6.15
C THR A 478 23.57 -13.65 -6.27
N GLY A 479 24.77 -13.70 -5.72
CA GLY A 479 25.51 -14.92 -5.43
C GLY A 479 25.46 -15.20 -3.94
N THR A 480 25.12 -16.42 -3.53
CA THR A 480 25.12 -16.86 -2.12
C THR A 480 26.02 -18.06 -1.96
N LEU A 481 26.98 -17.98 -1.05
CA LEU A 481 27.98 -19.01 -0.76
C LEU A 481 27.86 -19.44 0.70
N GLY A 482 27.55 -20.70 0.92
CA GLY A 482 27.62 -21.36 2.23
C GLY A 482 29.04 -21.84 2.52
N ILE A 483 29.57 -21.61 3.71
CA ILE A 483 30.90 -22.02 4.13
C ILE A 483 30.76 -22.71 5.49
N ASP A 484 31.13 -23.97 5.56
CA ASP A 484 31.28 -24.68 6.82
C ASP A 484 32.62 -24.27 7.48
N LEU A 485 32.53 -23.67 8.67
CA LEU A 485 33.65 -23.24 9.49
C LEU A 485 33.91 -24.17 10.69
N GLY A 486 33.39 -25.41 10.64
CA GLY A 486 33.57 -26.41 11.69
C GLY A 486 35.03 -26.66 12.08
N TRP A 487 35.98 -26.42 11.19
CA TRP A 487 37.41 -26.47 11.47
C TRP A 487 37.90 -25.39 12.45
N LEU A 488 37.16 -24.27 12.58
CA LEU A 488 37.44 -23.18 13.53
C LEU A 488 36.69 -23.39 14.85
N ASN A 489 35.42 -23.77 14.74
CA ASN A 489 34.54 -24.10 15.89
C ASN A 489 33.44 -25.03 15.39
N ASP A 490 33.23 -26.17 16.08
CA ASP A 490 32.10 -27.05 15.78
C ASP A 490 30.77 -26.28 15.80
N GLY A 491 29.94 -26.48 14.78
CA GLY A 491 28.64 -25.81 14.66
C GLY A 491 28.70 -24.40 14.08
N LEU A 492 29.85 -23.86 13.74
CA LEU A 492 29.98 -22.55 13.11
C LEU A 492 29.83 -22.67 11.58
N ARG A 493 28.89 -21.91 11.04
CA ARG A 493 28.65 -21.75 9.60
C ARG A 493 28.68 -20.27 9.20
N SER A 494 29.06 -19.99 7.97
CA SER A 494 29.06 -18.66 7.38
C SER A 494 28.30 -18.69 6.05
N THR A 495 27.40 -17.74 5.85
CA THR A 495 26.71 -17.55 4.57
C THR A 495 27.04 -16.18 4.03
N VAL A 496 27.82 -16.14 2.95
CA VAL A 496 28.19 -14.90 2.25
C VAL A 496 27.24 -14.67 1.09
N ALA A 497 26.55 -13.53 1.08
CA ALA A 497 25.76 -13.08 -0.06
C ALA A 497 26.37 -11.80 -0.63
N PHE A 498 26.49 -11.72 -1.94
CA PHE A 498 26.96 -10.54 -2.65
C PHE A 498 26.18 -10.36 -3.93
N GLY A 499 26.08 -9.11 -4.39
CA GLY A 499 25.31 -8.87 -5.60
C GLY A 499 25.35 -7.44 -6.08
N MET A 500 24.62 -7.22 -7.17
CA MET A 500 24.40 -5.91 -7.77
C MET A 500 22.94 -5.75 -8.15
N GLN A 501 22.48 -4.51 -8.09
CA GLN A 501 21.14 -4.13 -8.50
C GLN A 501 21.23 -2.89 -9.38
N GLY A 502 20.41 -2.84 -10.42
CA GLY A 502 20.21 -1.68 -11.27
C GLY A 502 18.73 -1.47 -11.55
N VAL A 503 18.25 -0.25 -11.42
CA VAL A 503 16.89 0.15 -11.74
C VAL A 503 16.93 1.40 -12.60
N GLU A 504 16.21 1.37 -13.70
CA GLU A 504 15.93 2.54 -14.54
C GLU A 504 14.43 2.81 -14.50
N ASN A 505 14.04 3.98 -14.05
CA ASN A 505 12.65 4.44 -14.02
C ASN A 505 12.52 5.62 -14.96
N GLU A 506 11.66 5.47 -15.98
CA GLU A 506 11.35 6.51 -16.95
C GLU A 506 9.86 6.82 -16.91
N ILE A 507 9.53 8.11 -16.74
CA ILE A 507 8.17 8.63 -16.73
C ILE A 507 8.05 9.65 -17.85
N GLU A 508 7.02 9.49 -18.70
CA GLU A 508 6.68 10.48 -19.72
C GLU A 508 5.20 10.85 -19.58
N ASN A 509 4.96 12.15 -19.38
CA ASN A 509 3.63 12.73 -19.26
C ASN A 509 3.37 13.69 -20.40
N THR A 510 2.23 13.53 -21.06
CA THR A 510 1.73 14.48 -22.07
C THR A 510 0.34 14.91 -21.69
N GLU A 511 0.03 16.18 -21.86
CA GLU A 511 -1.29 16.75 -21.62
C GLU A 511 -1.65 17.75 -22.71
N MET A 512 -2.89 17.72 -23.17
CA MET A 512 -3.43 18.60 -24.21
C MET A 512 -4.81 19.08 -23.78
N VAL A 513 -5.07 20.37 -23.93
CA VAL A 513 -6.34 21.02 -23.60
C VAL A 513 -6.86 21.81 -24.78
N GLY A 514 -8.13 21.57 -25.13
CA GLY A 514 -8.87 22.31 -26.14
C GLY A 514 -10.14 22.92 -25.56
N ARG A 515 -10.48 24.13 -25.99
CA ARG A 515 -11.66 24.91 -25.59
C ARG A 515 -12.40 25.47 -26.77
N ASN A 516 -13.56 26.05 -26.50
CA ASN A 516 -14.40 26.72 -27.49
C ASN A 516 -14.83 25.75 -28.61
N TYR A 517 -15.65 24.79 -28.19
CA TYR A 517 -16.26 23.84 -29.09
C TYR A 517 -17.49 24.46 -29.78
N PRO A 518 -17.78 24.08 -31.03
CA PRO A 518 -18.90 24.66 -31.79
C PRO A 518 -20.29 24.28 -31.27
N GLY A 519 -20.39 23.37 -30.31
CA GLY A 519 -21.64 22.89 -29.69
C GLY A 519 -21.44 21.62 -28.93
N PRO A 520 -22.51 21.05 -28.33
CA PRO A 520 -22.45 19.77 -27.61
C PRO A 520 -22.11 18.62 -28.56
N GLY A 521 -21.41 17.61 -28.06
CA GLY A 521 -21.05 16.43 -28.83
C GLY A 521 -19.73 15.80 -28.40
N GLU A 522 -19.06 15.11 -29.32
CA GLU A 522 -17.75 14.52 -29.03
C GLU A 522 -16.64 15.59 -28.99
N TYR A 523 -15.96 15.68 -27.85
CA TYR A 523 -14.92 16.67 -27.58
C TYR A 523 -13.55 16.16 -28.04
N THR A 524 -13.32 16.12 -29.35
CA THR A 524 -11.98 15.85 -29.90
C THR A 524 -11.15 17.14 -29.87
N LEU A 525 -9.87 17.03 -29.55
CA LEU A 525 -8.97 18.20 -29.52
C LEU A 525 -8.87 18.92 -30.86
N SER A 526 -9.10 18.23 -31.95
CA SER A 526 -9.10 18.81 -33.29
C SER A 526 -10.32 19.71 -33.56
N SER A 527 -11.46 19.45 -32.94
CA SER A 527 -12.71 20.21 -33.07
C SER A 527 -12.74 21.46 -32.18
N ALA A 528 -11.84 21.60 -31.21
CA ALA A 528 -11.72 22.81 -30.41
C ALA A 528 -11.22 24.00 -31.27
N ALA A 529 -11.90 25.14 -31.18
CA ALA A 529 -11.46 26.35 -31.87
C ALA A 529 -10.19 26.94 -31.21
N THR A 530 -10.06 26.79 -29.90
CA THR A 530 -8.90 27.23 -29.11
C THR A 530 -8.12 26.02 -28.59
N LYS A 531 -6.86 25.86 -29.04
CA LYS A 531 -5.89 24.94 -28.45
C LYS A 531 -5.21 25.69 -27.32
N GLN A 532 -5.54 25.38 -26.07
CA GLN A 532 -5.09 26.16 -24.93
C GLN A 532 -3.62 25.92 -24.62
N TYR A 533 -3.24 24.67 -24.43
CA TYR A 533 -1.84 24.29 -24.24
C TYR A 533 -1.62 22.83 -24.58
N MET A 534 -0.37 22.49 -24.77
CA MET A 534 0.14 21.14 -24.84
C MET A 534 1.44 21.11 -24.05
N THR A 535 1.53 20.17 -23.13
CA THR A 535 2.73 19.94 -22.31
C THR A 535 3.26 18.53 -22.53
N GLN A 536 4.57 18.40 -22.44
CA GLN A 536 5.25 17.11 -22.43
C GLN A 536 6.39 17.18 -21.43
N ASN A 537 6.41 16.26 -20.47
CA ASN A 537 7.46 16.14 -19.47
C ASN A 537 8.04 14.73 -19.53
N ARG A 538 9.36 14.64 -19.45
CA ARG A 538 10.05 13.34 -19.39
C ARG A 538 11.04 13.35 -18.24
N LEU A 539 10.92 12.36 -17.37
CA LEU A 539 11.79 12.15 -16.22
C LEU A 539 12.46 10.77 -16.35
N ARG A 540 13.75 10.71 -16.09
CA ARG A 540 14.50 9.46 -16.09
C ARG A 540 15.47 9.43 -14.92
N VAL A 541 15.34 8.42 -14.09
CA VAL A 541 16.23 8.18 -12.95
C VAL A 541 16.84 6.79 -13.08
N ILE A 542 18.15 6.72 -12.90
CA ILE A 542 18.90 5.46 -12.89
C ILE A 542 19.53 5.33 -11.50
N THR A 543 19.22 4.23 -10.83
CA THR A 543 19.81 3.85 -9.54
C THR A 543 20.56 2.54 -9.72
N GLY A 544 21.75 2.44 -9.15
CA GLY A 544 22.52 1.22 -9.19
C GLY A 544 23.39 1.07 -7.95
N GLY A 545 23.58 -0.17 -7.50
CA GLY A 545 24.37 -0.43 -6.31
C GLY A 545 24.94 -1.85 -6.26
N PHE A 546 25.95 -1.99 -5.41
CA PHE A 546 26.59 -3.27 -5.07
C PHE A 546 26.42 -3.52 -3.58
N PHE A 547 26.21 -4.76 -3.21
CA PHE A 547 26.12 -5.15 -1.82
C PHE A 547 26.91 -6.41 -1.52
N ALA A 548 27.34 -6.53 -0.28
CA ALA A 548 27.88 -7.75 0.30
C ALA A 548 27.42 -7.87 1.74
N GLN A 549 27.04 -9.06 2.16
CA GLN A 549 26.75 -9.38 3.54
C GLN A 549 27.28 -10.76 3.91
N ASN A 550 27.58 -10.94 5.18
CA ASN A 550 27.93 -12.23 5.75
C ASN A 550 27.08 -12.49 6.98
N MET A 551 26.46 -13.67 7.04
CA MET A 551 25.77 -14.18 8.21
C MET A 551 26.63 -15.30 8.83
N PHE A 552 26.96 -15.17 10.09
CA PHE A 552 27.55 -16.22 10.93
C PHE A 552 26.46 -16.88 11.76
N ALA A 553 26.37 -18.18 11.70
CA ALA A 553 25.49 -19.01 12.51
C ALA A 553 26.33 -19.95 13.39
N LEU A 554 26.10 -19.93 14.71
CA LEU A 554 26.74 -20.80 15.67
C LEU A 554 25.68 -21.63 16.37
N ASP A 555 25.86 -22.98 16.34
CA ASP A 555 24.99 -23.99 16.96
C ASP A 555 23.50 -23.88 16.56
N ASP A 556 23.22 -23.24 15.43
CA ASP A 556 21.86 -22.92 14.94
C ASP A 556 21.03 -22.08 15.92
N LYS A 557 21.67 -21.37 16.86
CA LYS A 557 21.06 -20.56 17.93
C LYS A 557 21.47 -19.11 17.87
N TYR A 558 22.74 -18.84 17.54
CA TYR A 558 23.30 -17.48 17.48
C TYR A 558 23.54 -17.11 16.05
N PHE A 559 22.96 -16.01 15.61
CA PHE A 559 23.11 -15.52 14.25
C PHE A 559 23.54 -14.07 14.30
N ILE A 560 24.59 -13.72 13.58
CA ILE A 560 25.07 -12.35 13.40
C ILE A 560 25.23 -12.08 11.91
N THR A 561 24.57 -11.06 11.39
CA THR A 561 24.68 -10.63 10.01
C THR A 561 25.27 -9.24 9.94
N ALA A 562 26.38 -9.09 9.20
CA ALA A 562 26.98 -7.81 8.86
C ALA A 562 26.90 -7.60 7.35
N GLY A 563 26.47 -6.44 6.91
CA GLY A 563 26.33 -6.12 5.50
C GLY A 563 26.69 -4.68 5.18
N LEU A 564 27.05 -4.46 3.93
CA LEU A 564 27.39 -3.17 3.36
C LEU A 564 26.81 -3.07 1.95
N ARG A 565 26.21 -1.92 1.64
CA ARG A 565 25.78 -1.57 0.30
C ARG A 565 26.33 -0.21 -0.09
N VAL A 566 26.63 -0.08 -1.38
CA VAL A 566 27.12 1.15 -2.01
C VAL A 566 26.24 1.47 -3.19
N ASP A 567 25.56 2.60 -3.18
CA ASP A 567 24.63 3.03 -4.24
C ASP A 567 25.06 4.32 -4.90
N GLY A 568 24.83 4.39 -6.21
CA GLY A 568 24.85 5.61 -7.01
C GLY A 568 23.44 5.88 -7.59
N ASN A 569 23.09 7.15 -7.69
CA ASN A 569 21.83 7.59 -8.29
C ASN A 569 22.07 8.78 -9.21
N SER A 570 21.46 8.78 -10.38
CA SER A 570 21.60 9.87 -11.37
C SER A 570 21.04 11.22 -10.88
N ALA A 571 20.24 11.21 -9.83
CA ALA A 571 19.69 12.41 -9.20
C ALA A 571 20.62 13.04 -8.14
N PHE A 572 21.67 12.34 -7.68
CA PHE A 572 22.64 12.91 -6.73
C PHE A 572 23.40 14.07 -7.34
N GLY A 573 23.79 15.03 -6.51
CA GLY A 573 24.62 16.16 -6.88
C GLY A 573 25.98 15.72 -7.46
N GLU A 574 26.64 16.63 -8.19
CA GLU A 574 27.89 16.31 -8.90
C GLU A 574 29.07 16.02 -7.95
N SER A 575 29.02 16.57 -6.74
CA SER A 575 30.00 16.34 -5.66
C SER A 575 29.84 15.00 -4.96
N LEU A 576 28.65 14.34 -5.08
CA LEU A 576 28.35 13.06 -4.48
C LEU A 576 28.54 11.92 -5.50
N GLY A 577 29.45 11.01 -5.26
CA GLY A 577 29.68 9.84 -6.13
C GLY A 577 28.79 8.67 -5.72
N PHE A 578 29.14 8.04 -4.61
CA PHE A 578 28.46 6.86 -4.08
C PHE A 578 28.15 7.03 -2.60
N GLU A 579 27.00 6.50 -2.18
CA GLU A 579 26.55 6.48 -0.81
C GLU A 579 26.66 5.11 -0.17
N LEU A 580 27.04 5.09 1.11
CA LEU A 580 27.30 3.88 1.88
C LEU A 580 26.16 3.60 2.86
N TYR A 581 25.66 2.36 2.86
CA TYR A 581 24.59 1.89 3.74
C TYR A 581 25.05 0.63 4.50
N PRO A 582 25.62 0.77 5.71
CA PRO A 582 25.99 -0.37 6.54
C PRO A 582 24.77 -0.96 7.27
N LYS A 583 24.85 -2.27 7.56
CA LYS A 583 23.88 -3.03 8.33
C LYS A 583 24.59 -3.96 9.31
N LEU A 584 24.04 -4.06 10.52
CA LEU A 584 24.40 -5.09 11.50
C LEU A 584 23.12 -5.61 12.14
N SER A 585 22.94 -6.92 12.18
CA SER A 585 21.81 -7.51 12.90
C SER A 585 22.18 -8.81 13.58
N GLY A 586 21.47 -9.15 14.65
CA GLY A 586 21.67 -10.38 15.39
C GLY A 586 20.34 -11.00 15.79
N SER A 587 20.34 -12.32 15.85
CA SER A 587 19.25 -13.13 16.34
C SER A 587 19.79 -14.19 17.29
N TYR A 588 19.08 -14.42 18.40
CA TYR A 588 19.41 -15.40 19.41
C TYR A 588 18.18 -16.21 19.79
N VAL A 589 18.22 -17.51 19.53
CA VAL A 589 17.16 -18.45 19.92
C VAL A 589 17.42 -18.92 21.33
N LEU A 590 16.83 -18.21 22.29
CA LEU A 590 17.03 -18.45 23.74
C LEU A 590 16.46 -19.80 24.16
N SER A 591 15.36 -20.24 23.56
CA SER A 591 14.69 -21.50 23.86
C SER A 591 15.52 -22.74 23.55
N ASP A 592 16.52 -22.64 22.65
CA ASP A 592 17.37 -23.78 22.28
C ASP A 592 18.54 -23.97 23.25
N GLU A 593 18.63 -23.16 24.33
CA GLU A 593 19.67 -23.29 25.32
C GLU A 593 19.40 -24.42 26.32
N ALA A 594 20.45 -25.15 26.72
CA ALA A 594 20.35 -26.24 27.65
C ALA A 594 19.80 -25.85 29.07
N PHE A 595 19.89 -24.58 29.44
CA PHE A 595 19.35 -24.07 30.70
C PHE A 595 17.88 -23.63 30.58
N PHE A 596 17.34 -23.57 29.37
CA PHE A 596 15.97 -23.10 29.15
C PHE A 596 14.99 -24.22 29.52
N PRO A 597 13.91 -23.95 30.29
CA PRO A 597 13.00 -24.99 30.76
C PRO A 597 12.27 -25.69 29.61
N GLU A 598 12.34 -26.96 29.50
CA GLU A 598 11.55 -27.74 28.54
C GLU A 598 10.05 -27.46 28.70
N GLY A 599 9.34 -27.29 27.61
CA GLY A 599 7.90 -27.00 27.55
C GLY A 599 7.49 -25.56 27.91
N PHE A 600 8.43 -24.65 28.20
CA PHE A 600 8.09 -23.25 28.41
C PHE A 600 7.69 -22.54 27.11
N GLY A 601 8.10 -23.06 25.93
CA GLY A 601 7.82 -22.52 24.61
C GLY A 601 9.08 -22.04 23.90
N GLU A 602 8.89 -21.42 22.75
CA GLU A 602 9.98 -20.87 21.94
C GLU A 602 10.16 -19.37 22.21
N ILE A 603 11.39 -18.93 22.35
CA ILE A 603 11.75 -17.49 22.50
C ILE A 603 12.96 -17.18 21.66
N LYS A 604 12.82 -16.16 20.80
CA LYS A 604 13.88 -15.58 20.01
C LYS A 604 14.04 -14.11 20.36
N LEU A 605 15.24 -13.67 20.61
CA LEU A 605 15.62 -12.26 20.77
C LEU A 605 16.27 -11.78 19.47
N ARG A 606 16.01 -10.52 19.08
CA ARG A 606 16.56 -9.94 17.86
C ARG A 606 16.93 -8.47 18.06
N ALA A 607 17.97 -8.08 17.34
CA ALA A 607 18.40 -6.69 17.28
C ALA A 607 18.92 -6.38 15.88
N ALA A 608 18.63 -5.18 15.39
CA ALA A 608 19.14 -4.72 14.10
C ALA A 608 19.49 -3.24 14.14
N TYR A 609 20.51 -2.90 13.36
CA TYR A 609 20.96 -1.55 13.10
C TYR A 609 21.26 -1.40 11.62
N GLY A 610 20.74 -0.36 10.99
CA GLY A 610 20.96 -0.16 9.57
C GLY A 610 20.66 1.28 9.12
N PHE A 611 21.13 1.56 7.91
CA PHE A 611 20.91 2.83 7.23
C PHE A 611 20.10 2.64 5.95
N ALA A 612 19.31 3.65 5.64
CA ALA A 612 18.63 3.79 4.37
C ALA A 612 18.75 5.22 3.87
N GLY A 613 18.65 5.37 2.57
CA GLY A 613 18.53 6.68 1.95
C GLY A 613 17.17 6.93 1.34
N ARG A 614 16.95 8.18 0.95
CA ARG A 614 15.92 8.58 0.01
C ARG A 614 16.47 9.61 -0.96
N SER A 615 16.38 9.27 -2.25
CA SER A 615 16.98 10.08 -3.31
C SER A 615 16.13 11.29 -3.66
N PRO A 616 16.72 12.46 -3.94
CA PRO A 616 16.01 13.62 -4.46
C PRO A 616 15.40 13.33 -5.85
N GLY A 617 14.57 14.25 -6.36
CA GLY A 617 14.00 14.15 -7.69
C GLY A 617 15.03 14.39 -8.80
N ALA A 618 14.73 13.92 -10.01
CA ALA A 618 15.62 13.89 -11.17
C ALA A 618 16.28 15.25 -11.51
N PHE A 619 15.54 16.34 -11.29
CA PHE A 619 15.97 17.71 -11.65
C PHE A 619 16.23 18.61 -10.44
N ASP A 620 16.14 18.13 -9.23
CA ASP A 620 16.29 18.95 -8.02
C ASP A 620 17.71 19.57 -7.92
N LYS A 621 18.71 18.87 -8.43
CA LYS A 621 20.10 19.38 -8.50
C LYS A 621 20.34 20.41 -9.62
N VAL A 622 19.48 20.45 -10.64
CA VAL A 622 19.71 21.19 -11.88
C VAL A 622 18.92 22.51 -11.87
N ARG A 623 19.60 23.59 -12.28
CA ARG A 623 18.92 24.86 -12.51
C ARG A 623 18.03 24.77 -13.74
N THR A 624 16.75 25.06 -13.56
CA THR A 624 15.77 25.02 -14.66
C THR A 624 15.07 26.37 -14.85
N TRP A 625 14.60 26.58 -16.07
CA TRP A 625 13.92 27.78 -16.51
C TRP A 625 12.64 27.39 -17.25
N SER A 626 11.55 28.10 -17.00
CA SER A 626 10.31 27.93 -17.75
C SER A 626 10.18 29.00 -18.83
N PRO A 627 9.86 28.65 -20.09
CA PRO A 627 9.58 29.61 -21.12
C PRO A 627 8.25 30.31 -20.84
N VAL A 628 8.20 31.59 -21.12
CA VAL A 628 6.98 32.41 -21.05
C VAL A 628 6.90 33.30 -22.27
N GLY A 629 5.70 33.44 -22.85
CA GLY A 629 5.45 34.39 -23.94
C GLY A 629 5.52 35.81 -23.39
N PHE A 630 6.38 36.62 -23.94
CA PHE A 630 6.50 38.04 -23.62
C PHE A 630 6.23 38.83 -24.90
N ASN A 631 5.18 39.66 -24.88
CA ASN A 631 4.84 40.64 -25.87
C ASN A 631 5.04 40.23 -27.38
N PHE A 632 3.95 40.00 -28.16
CA PHE A 632 3.95 39.83 -29.63
C PHE A 632 5.03 38.87 -30.23
N ASN A 633 5.10 37.63 -29.77
CA ASN A 633 6.03 36.58 -30.24
C ASN A 633 7.48 36.62 -29.69
N GLU A 634 7.76 37.43 -28.66
CA GLU A 634 9.04 37.34 -27.98
C GLU A 634 8.98 36.25 -26.89
N GLN A 635 10.03 35.45 -26.78
CA GLN A 635 10.16 34.45 -25.74
C GLN A 635 10.98 35.00 -24.56
N ALA A 636 10.50 34.84 -23.37
CA ALA A 636 11.25 35.07 -22.14
C ALA A 636 11.35 33.80 -21.32
N PHE A 637 12.24 33.81 -20.35
CA PHE A 637 12.42 32.69 -19.40
C PHE A 637 12.32 33.23 -17.99
N TYR A 638 11.58 32.53 -17.13
CA TYR A 638 11.61 32.79 -15.71
C TYR A 638 12.21 31.60 -14.95
N PRO A 639 12.87 31.84 -13.82
CA PRO A 639 13.47 30.77 -13.03
C PRO A 639 12.42 29.83 -12.46
N GLN A 640 12.60 28.52 -12.64
CA GLN A 640 11.72 27.49 -12.09
C GLN A 640 12.35 26.78 -10.90
N ASN A 641 13.55 26.24 -11.04
CA ASN A 641 14.33 25.62 -9.98
C ASN A 641 15.73 26.22 -9.95
N LEU A 642 16.19 26.65 -8.77
CA LEU A 642 17.55 27.16 -8.60
C LEU A 642 18.60 26.06 -8.81
N GLY A 643 18.25 24.82 -8.44
CA GLY A 643 19.14 23.70 -8.44
C GLY A 643 20.12 23.75 -7.25
N ASN A 644 20.54 22.58 -6.79
CA ASN A 644 21.55 22.44 -5.76
C ASN A 644 22.56 21.36 -6.19
N PRO A 645 23.78 21.73 -6.65
CA PRO A 645 24.77 20.77 -7.15
C PRO A 645 25.34 19.87 -6.04
N ASP A 646 25.16 20.24 -4.76
CA ASP A 646 25.63 19.47 -3.60
C ASP A 646 24.51 18.63 -2.97
N LEU A 647 23.38 18.49 -3.66
CA LEU A 647 22.20 17.79 -3.13
C LEU A 647 22.48 16.29 -2.96
N GLY A 648 22.31 15.80 -1.73
CA GLY A 648 22.44 14.41 -1.35
C GLY A 648 21.11 13.72 -1.05
N PRO A 649 21.13 12.41 -0.82
CA PRO A 649 19.97 11.71 -0.30
C PRO A 649 19.71 12.09 1.16
N GLU A 650 18.45 11.99 1.59
CA GLU A 650 18.13 11.92 3.01
C GLU A 650 18.73 10.63 3.58
N ARG A 651 19.19 10.65 4.83
CA ARG A 651 19.78 9.49 5.50
C ARG A 651 18.98 9.15 6.75
N THR A 652 18.40 7.96 6.75
CA THR A 652 17.69 7.44 7.92
C THR A 652 18.48 6.29 8.53
N ARG A 653 18.82 6.39 9.82
CA ARG A 653 19.36 5.29 10.61
C ARG A 653 18.29 4.73 11.53
N GLU A 654 18.28 3.42 11.73
CA GLU A 654 17.33 2.75 12.61
C GLU A 654 18.02 1.79 13.57
N TYR A 655 17.55 1.80 14.82
CA TYR A 655 17.76 0.77 15.81
C TYR A 655 16.45 0.02 16.01
N GLU A 656 16.49 -1.29 15.93
CA GLU A 656 15.36 -2.17 16.18
C GLU A 656 15.76 -3.22 17.20
N TYR A 657 14.91 -3.42 18.22
CA TYR A 657 15.03 -4.48 19.21
C TYR A 657 13.72 -5.22 19.29
N GLY A 658 13.77 -6.55 19.35
CA GLY A 658 12.54 -7.33 19.39
C GLY A 658 12.67 -8.66 20.06
N MET A 659 11.51 -9.22 20.36
CA MET A 659 11.33 -10.56 20.87
C MET A 659 10.17 -11.21 20.13
N ASP A 660 10.41 -12.41 19.64
CA ASP A 660 9.39 -13.28 19.06
C ASP A 660 9.25 -14.51 19.98
N GLY A 661 8.03 -14.82 20.40
CA GLY A 661 7.80 -15.94 21.31
C GLY A 661 6.53 -16.72 21.01
N SER A 662 6.53 -18.02 21.34
CA SER A 662 5.41 -18.93 21.20
C SER A 662 5.34 -19.84 22.44
N TRP A 663 4.17 -19.92 23.06
CA TRP A 663 3.95 -20.64 24.30
C TRP A 663 2.75 -21.60 24.21
N PHE A 664 2.67 -22.55 25.12
CA PHE A 664 1.54 -23.49 25.24
C PHE A 664 1.31 -24.28 23.95
N ASP A 665 2.37 -24.85 23.39
CA ASP A 665 2.36 -25.60 22.13
C ASP A 665 1.79 -24.78 20.97
N GLY A 666 2.20 -23.50 20.89
CA GLY A 666 1.79 -22.58 19.82
C GLY A 666 0.41 -21.94 20.01
N ARG A 667 -0.28 -22.19 21.13
CA ARG A 667 -1.61 -21.60 21.38
C ARG A 667 -1.57 -20.09 21.65
N PHE A 668 -0.46 -19.58 22.14
CA PHE A 668 -0.21 -18.15 22.32
C PHE A 668 1.11 -17.76 21.67
N SER A 669 1.09 -16.78 20.80
CA SER A 669 2.32 -16.15 20.28
C SER A 669 2.30 -14.67 20.46
N ALA A 670 3.48 -14.09 20.61
CA ALA A 670 3.66 -12.67 20.71
C ALA A 670 4.93 -12.22 19.97
N GLU A 671 4.81 -11.13 19.23
CA GLU A 671 5.92 -10.40 18.61
C GLU A 671 5.94 -8.99 19.22
N VAL A 672 7.08 -8.61 19.80
CA VAL A 672 7.27 -7.28 20.37
C VAL A 672 8.47 -6.63 19.72
N THR A 673 8.31 -5.43 19.21
CA THR A 673 9.38 -4.66 18.57
C THR A 673 9.39 -3.24 19.10
N TYR A 674 10.54 -2.75 19.49
CA TYR A 674 10.83 -1.32 19.66
C TYR A 674 11.69 -0.86 18.51
N TYR A 675 11.35 0.29 17.92
CA TYR A 675 12.13 0.91 16.87
C TYR A 675 12.41 2.39 17.18
N HIS A 676 13.55 2.86 16.70
CA HIS A 676 13.93 4.26 16.71
C HIS A 676 14.64 4.61 15.41
N GLN A 677 13.99 5.45 14.62
CA GLN A 677 14.49 5.99 13.36
C GLN A 677 14.93 7.43 13.56
N LEU A 678 16.09 7.80 13.01
CA LEU A 678 16.58 9.16 12.95
C LEU A 678 16.94 9.50 11.52
N THR A 679 16.22 10.45 10.93
CA THR A 679 16.51 11.00 9.61
C THR A 679 17.33 12.26 9.76
N THR A 680 18.52 12.26 9.17
CA THR A 680 19.43 13.40 9.04
C THR A 680 19.54 13.79 7.57
N ASP A 681 20.06 14.98 7.32
CA ASP A 681 20.18 15.52 5.97
C ASP A 681 18.81 15.54 5.26
N ALA A 682 17.72 15.72 6.03
CA ALA A 682 16.36 15.75 5.49
C ALA A 682 16.21 16.89 4.48
N LEU A 683 15.53 16.60 3.39
CA LEU A 683 15.32 17.55 2.31
C LEU A 683 14.20 18.54 2.66
N PHE A 684 14.56 19.81 2.78
CA PHE A 684 13.61 20.88 2.99
C PHE A 684 13.66 21.91 1.86
N ARG A 685 12.49 22.43 1.49
CA ARG A 685 12.37 23.54 0.55
C ARG A 685 12.60 24.85 1.32
N VAL A 686 13.83 25.28 1.41
CA VAL A 686 14.25 26.50 2.12
C VAL A 686 13.87 27.72 1.28
N ALA A 687 13.23 28.71 1.91
CA ALA A 687 12.88 29.95 1.24
C ALA A 687 14.13 30.72 0.84
N SER A 688 14.25 31.07 -0.42
CA SER A 688 15.33 31.88 -0.96
C SER A 688 14.99 33.37 -0.90
N SER A 689 15.99 34.22 -0.74
CA SER A 689 15.77 35.68 -0.83
C SER A 689 15.25 36.06 -2.22
N GLN A 690 14.23 36.91 -2.29
CA GLN A 690 13.69 37.42 -3.57
C GLN A 690 14.75 38.16 -4.39
N THR A 691 15.83 38.64 -3.77
CA THR A 691 16.98 39.28 -4.45
C THR A 691 17.84 38.30 -5.23
N MET A 692 17.64 36.99 -5.07
CA MET A 692 18.36 35.92 -5.78
C MET A 692 17.82 35.67 -7.21
N GLY A 693 17.15 36.62 -7.82
CA GLY A 693 16.73 36.50 -9.22
C GLY A 693 15.35 35.84 -9.44
N GLY A 694 14.47 35.87 -8.43
CA GLY A 694 13.08 35.42 -8.54
C GLY A 694 12.81 33.98 -8.11
N TRP A 695 13.83 33.19 -7.72
CA TRP A 695 13.61 31.88 -7.11
C TRP A 695 13.06 32.02 -5.71
N SER A 696 11.94 31.37 -5.44
CA SER A 696 11.27 31.46 -4.13
C SER A 696 11.76 30.41 -3.12
N LYS A 697 12.21 29.27 -3.59
CA LYS A 697 12.62 28.14 -2.75
C LYS A 697 13.76 27.36 -3.38
N GLN A 698 14.60 26.76 -2.54
CA GLN A 698 15.66 25.82 -2.94
C GLN A 698 15.56 24.56 -2.07
N LEU A 699 15.78 23.38 -2.67
CA LEU A 699 15.86 22.13 -1.93
C LEU A 699 17.25 21.96 -1.33
N GLU A 700 17.32 21.73 -0.02
CA GLU A 700 18.57 21.63 0.74
C GLU A 700 18.51 20.47 1.74
N ASN A 701 19.66 19.84 1.99
CA ASN A 701 19.84 18.80 3.01
C ASN A 701 20.16 19.45 4.37
N VAL A 702 19.15 19.87 5.13
CA VAL A 702 19.35 20.67 6.35
C VAL A 702 18.56 20.21 7.56
N GLY A 703 17.58 19.33 7.39
CA GLY A 703 16.65 18.93 8.44
C GLY A 703 17.07 17.69 9.23
N GLU A 704 16.54 17.58 10.45
CA GLU A 704 16.66 16.39 11.27
C GLU A 704 15.35 16.11 12.01
N PHE A 705 14.86 14.87 11.95
CA PHE A 705 13.68 14.43 12.70
C PHE A 705 13.77 12.94 13.08
N GLU A 706 13.03 12.58 14.13
CA GLU A 706 12.96 11.20 14.62
C GLU A 706 11.55 10.62 14.56
N ASN A 707 11.46 9.29 14.40
CA ASN A 707 10.27 8.47 14.65
C ASN A 707 10.65 7.32 15.58
N LYS A 708 9.84 7.05 16.61
CA LYS A 708 10.06 5.92 17.52
C LYS A 708 8.75 5.37 18.03
N GLY A 709 8.75 4.07 18.32
CA GLY A 709 7.53 3.44 18.78
C GLY A 709 7.68 1.97 19.13
N TRP A 710 6.56 1.41 19.54
CA TRP A 710 6.39 0.01 19.85
C TRP A 710 5.42 -0.63 18.88
N GLU A 711 5.73 -1.85 18.46
CA GLU A 711 4.85 -2.72 17.70
C GLU A 711 4.69 -4.02 18.51
N VAL A 712 3.46 -4.33 18.86
CA VAL A 712 3.11 -5.55 19.60
C VAL A 712 2.01 -6.27 18.85
N GLY A 713 2.29 -7.49 18.45
CA GLY A 713 1.31 -8.40 17.85
C GLY A 713 1.15 -9.64 18.69
N THR A 714 -0.07 -10.08 18.94
CA THR A 714 -0.35 -11.35 19.64
C THR A 714 -1.39 -12.15 18.88
N ASN A 715 -1.21 -13.47 18.84
CA ASN A 715 -2.22 -14.39 18.36
C ASN A 715 -2.45 -15.45 19.43
N THR A 716 -3.73 -15.75 19.72
CA THR A 716 -4.14 -16.66 20.77
C THR A 716 -5.23 -17.59 20.26
N THR A 717 -5.00 -18.89 20.30
CA THR A 717 -6.04 -19.89 20.14
C THR A 717 -6.70 -20.13 21.49
N ILE A 718 -7.81 -19.44 21.75
CA ILE A 718 -8.55 -19.49 23.03
C ILE A 718 -9.16 -20.88 23.19
N ILE A 719 -9.80 -21.40 22.14
CA ILE A 719 -10.43 -22.72 22.12
C ILE A 719 -9.96 -23.47 20.88
N ASN A 720 -9.43 -24.66 21.08
CA ASN A 720 -9.01 -25.56 20.00
C ASN A 720 -9.76 -26.89 20.11
N GLY A 721 -11.01 -26.92 19.67
CA GLY A 721 -11.83 -28.13 19.66
C GLY A 721 -12.22 -28.51 18.22
N GLN A 722 -12.53 -29.80 18.02
CA GLN A 722 -12.93 -30.32 16.70
C GLN A 722 -14.21 -29.64 16.14
N ASN A 723 -15.18 -29.38 17.03
CA ASN A 723 -16.46 -28.79 16.64
C ASN A 723 -16.57 -27.29 16.91
N PHE A 724 -15.68 -26.76 17.73
CA PHE A 724 -15.67 -25.33 18.06
C PHE A 724 -14.23 -24.86 18.28
N GLY A 725 -13.84 -23.83 17.56
CA GLY A 725 -12.55 -23.19 17.71
C GLY A 725 -12.72 -21.68 17.80
N TRP A 726 -11.83 -21.04 18.56
CA TRP A 726 -11.83 -19.57 18.66
C TRP A 726 -10.39 -19.07 18.71
N ASP A 727 -10.05 -18.26 17.70
CA ASP A 727 -8.77 -17.60 17.55
C ASP A 727 -8.95 -16.09 17.69
N LEU A 728 -8.03 -15.44 18.40
CA LEU A 728 -8.02 -13.98 18.63
C LEU A 728 -6.62 -13.44 18.41
N GLY A 729 -6.49 -12.47 17.53
CA GLY A 729 -5.29 -11.68 17.30
C GLY A 729 -5.49 -10.24 17.75
N LEU A 730 -4.52 -9.68 18.45
CA LEU A 730 -4.50 -8.27 18.86
C LEU A 730 -3.19 -7.63 18.42
N GLY A 731 -3.27 -6.38 17.93
CA GLY A 731 -2.15 -5.57 17.53
C GLY A 731 -2.16 -4.21 18.19
N LEU A 732 -0.98 -3.73 18.55
CA LEU A 732 -0.73 -2.35 18.98
C LEU A 732 0.47 -1.81 18.23
N SER A 733 0.31 -0.68 17.60
CA SER A 733 1.42 0.11 17.05
C SER A 733 1.38 1.51 17.60
N THR A 734 2.53 2.00 18.03
CA THR A 734 2.70 3.39 18.43
C THR A 734 3.73 4.07 17.54
N ASN A 735 3.54 5.36 17.25
CA ASN A 735 4.52 6.17 16.55
C ASN A 735 4.57 7.58 17.13
N TYR A 736 5.72 7.96 17.64
CA TYR A 736 6.02 9.31 18.14
C TYR A 736 7.09 9.93 17.25
N SER A 737 6.70 10.94 16.50
CA SER A 737 7.59 11.70 15.63
C SER A 737 7.97 13.02 16.26
N LYS A 738 9.16 13.56 15.95
CA LYS A 738 9.61 14.87 16.40
C LYS A 738 10.61 15.49 15.44
N VAL A 739 10.40 16.75 15.08
CA VAL A 739 11.40 17.58 14.40
C VAL A 739 12.48 17.97 15.40
N LEU A 740 13.72 17.57 15.17
CA LEU A 740 14.85 17.88 16.04
C LEU A 740 15.52 19.19 15.63
N SER A 741 15.63 19.44 14.31
CA SER A 741 16.22 20.65 13.76
C SER A 741 15.63 20.96 12.38
N LEU A 742 15.45 22.23 12.12
CA LEU A 742 15.13 22.77 10.79
C LEU A 742 16.38 23.26 10.04
N GLY A 743 17.59 23.07 10.62
CA GLY A 743 18.86 23.54 10.02
C GLY A 743 18.95 25.04 9.86
N GLY A 744 18.19 25.81 10.63
CA GLY A 744 18.10 27.27 10.53
C GLY A 744 17.03 27.77 9.56
N ALA A 745 16.31 26.88 8.86
CA ALA A 745 15.14 27.26 8.08
C ALA A 745 13.97 27.69 8.97
N ALA A 746 13.09 28.55 8.45
CA ALA A 746 11.85 28.88 9.13
C ALA A 746 10.90 27.67 9.08
N GLN A 747 9.98 27.60 10.05
CA GLN A 747 8.85 26.64 9.98
C GLN A 747 8.08 26.80 8.68
N PHE A 748 7.59 25.70 8.11
CA PHE A 748 6.93 25.70 6.81
C PHE A 748 5.71 24.77 6.76
N GLY A 749 4.79 25.10 5.86
CA GLY A 749 3.60 24.28 5.58
C GLY A 749 3.93 23.08 4.71
N VAL A 750 3.28 21.94 4.98
CA VAL A 750 3.30 20.72 4.20
C VAL A 750 1.87 20.28 3.94
N GLY A 751 1.53 20.08 2.66
CA GLY A 751 0.15 19.94 2.27
C GLY A 751 -0.65 21.21 2.59
N GLU A 752 -1.96 21.08 2.66
CA GLU A 752 -2.85 22.22 2.84
C GLU A 752 -2.99 22.66 4.31
N TYR A 753 -2.84 21.70 5.25
CA TYR A 753 -3.19 21.90 6.66
C TYR A 753 -2.06 21.62 7.65
N GLY A 754 -0.99 21.00 7.21
CA GLY A 754 0.10 20.56 8.05
C GLY A 754 1.27 21.53 8.11
N TRP A 755 2.02 21.48 9.21
CA TRP A 755 3.20 22.28 9.42
C TRP A 755 4.34 21.46 9.97
N VAL A 756 5.54 21.77 9.54
CA VAL A 756 6.79 21.27 10.10
C VAL A 756 7.38 22.36 11.00
N ILE A 757 7.45 22.07 12.30
CA ILE A 757 7.84 23.01 13.34
C ILE A 757 8.86 22.33 14.26
N GLU A 758 9.99 23.00 14.53
CA GLU A 758 11.04 22.46 15.39
C GLU A 758 10.52 22.14 16.80
N GLY A 759 10.89 20.98 17.32
CA GLY A 759 10.45 20.48 18.61
C GLY A 759 9.07 19.81 18.63
N GLN A 760 8.32 19.83 17.51
CA GLN A 760 6.97 19.31 17.39
C GLN A 760 6.92 18.00 16.58
N PRO A 761 5.83 17.24 16.65
CA PRO A 761 5.58 16.10 15.75
C PRO A 761 5.65 16.47 14.27
N VAL A 762 5.93 15.50 13.40
CA VAL A 762 6.01 15.66 11.94
C VAL A 762 4.85 14.96 11.26
N PRO A 763 3.93 15.71 10.64
CA PRO A 763 3.63 17.13 10.81
C PRO A 763 2.61 17.38 11.94
N VAL A 764 2.37 18.66 12.23
CA VAL A 764 1.31 19.09 13.15
C VAL A 764 0.25 19.89 12.45
N ILE A 765 -0.97 19.87 12.99
CA ILE A 765 -2.03 20.84 12.65
C ILE A 765 -1.74 22.13 13.40
N TYR A 766 -1.58 23.23 12.66
CA TYR A 766 -1.19 24.54 13.19
C TYR A 766 -2.10 25.64 12.64
N ALA A 767 -3.05 26.05 13.44
CA ALA A 767 -4.08 27.04 13.08
C ALA A 767 -4.48 27.87 14.30
N LYS A 768 -5.33 28.89 14.12
CA LYS A 768 -5.93 29.58 15.27
C LYS A 768 -6.72 28.59 16.14
N ARG A 769 -6.68 28.76 17.45
CA ARG A 769 -7.28 27.83 18.40
C ARG A 769 -8.12 28.57 19.45
N ILE A 770 -9.20 27.93 19.89
CA ILE A 770 -9.94 28.34 21.10
C ILE A 770 -9.09 27.90 22.30
N MET A 771 -8.72 28.83 23.16
CA MET A 771 -7.83 28.61 24.29
C MET A 771 -8.54 28.16 25.56
N ASN A 772 -9.85 28.41 25.65
CA ASN A 772 -10.71 28.08 26.79
C ASN A 772 -11.85 27.16 26.37
N ALA A 773 -11.52 25.99 25.78
CA ALA A 773 -12.48 25.03 25.25
C ALA A 773 -13.53 24.57 26.30
N ASP A 774 -13.20 24.63 27.58
CA ASP A 774 -14.10 24.29 28.69
C ASP A 774 -15.15 25.40 28.97
N ASN A 775 -14.92 26.62 28.46
CA ASN A 775 -15.85 27.75 28.61
C ASN A 775 -16.16 28.37 27.24
N LEU A 776 -16.99 27.68 26.46
CA LEU A 776 -17.37 28.14 25.12
C LEU A 776 -18.34 29.31 25.13
N GLU A 777 -18.92 29.69 26.28
CA GLU A 777 -19.80 30.89 26.39
C GLU A 777 -19.02 32.15 26.03
N ASP A 778 -17.76 32.24 26.48
CA ASP A 778 -16.85 33.33 26.15
C ASP A 778 -15.57 32.78 25.54
N ALA A 779 -15.63 32.34 24.27
CA ALA A 779 -14.49 31.75 23.59
C ALA A 779 -13.35 32.75 23.42
N VAL A 780 -12.19 32.42 23.98
CA VAL A 780 -10.94 33.17 23.83
C VAL A 780 -10.08 32.52 22.73
N TYR A 781 -9.74 33.30 21.72
CA TYR A 781 -8.95 32.84 20.59
C TYR A 781 -7.47 33.13 20.81
N SER A 782 -6.60 32.24 20.30
CA SER A 782 -5.17 32.52 20.23
C SER A 782 -4.91 33.78 19.39
N SER A 783 -3.96 34.60 19.81
CA SER A 783 -3.55 35.80 19.07
C SER A 783 -2.96 35.51 17.70
N GLY A 784 -2.36 34.34 17.54
CA GLY A 784 -1.82 33.76 16.30
C GLY A 784 -2.22 32.31 16.16
N ASN A 785 -1.58 31.58 15.24
CA ASN A 785 -1.76 30.13 15.14
C ASN A 785 -1.19 29.44 16.39
N ALA A 786 -1.81 28.34 16.77
CA ALA A 786 -1.43 27.46 17.86
C ALA A 786 -1.39 26.02 17.38
N ILE A 787 -0.63 25.18 18.06
CA ILE A 787 -0.51 23.75 17.74
C ILE A 787 -1.71 23.01 18.31
N TYR A 788 -2.41 22.26 17.46
CA TYR A 788 -3.46 21.34 17.88
C TYR A 788 -2.89 20.01 18.32
N GLY A 789 -2.08 19.38 17.49
CA GLY A 789 -1.43 18.11 17.74
C GLY A 789 -0.91 17.46 16.47
N PRO A 790 -0.43 16.21 16.54
CA PRO A 790 0.07 15.48 15.39
C PRO A 790 -1.04 15.23 14.35
N ALA A 791 -0.69 15.33 13.08
CA ALA A 791 -1.62 15.03 11.99
C ALA A 791 -1.76 13.52 11.71
N ASN A 792 -0.87 12.70 12.26
CA ASN A 792 -0.91 11.25 12.12
C ASN A 792 -1.26 10.58 13.46
N PRO A 793 -1.96 9.43 13.44
CA PRO A 793 -2.27 8.69 14.65
C PRO A 793 -0.99 8.29 15.42
N THR A 794 -1.00 8.49 16.71
CA THR A 794 0.09 8.06 17.59
C THR A 794 -0.08 6.64 18.08
N HIS A 795 -1.30 6.10 18.04
CA HIS A 795 -1.62 4.73 18.43
C HIS A 795 -2.58 4.11 17.42
N ILE A 796 -2.30 2.89 17.03
CA ILE A 796 -3.18 2.06 16.20
C ILE A 796 -3.38 0.74 16.93
N TYR A 797 -4.61 0.42 17.27
CA TYR A 797 -5.02 -0.86 17.84
C TYR A 797 -5.71 -1.65 16.74
N SER A 798 -5.36 -2.90 16.56
CA SER A 798 -6.02 -3.81 15.64
C SER A 798 -6.51 -5.05 16.36
N MET A 799 -7.63 -5.59 15.91
CA MET A 799 -8.21 -6.83 16.40
C MET A 799 -8.67 -7.67 15.21
N ASN A 800 -8.33 -8.94 15.25
CA ASN A 800 -8.89 -9.95 14.37
C ASN A 800 -9.39 -11.12 15.20
N THR A 801 -10.53 -11.70 14.84
CA THR A 801 -11.07 -12.88 15.51
C THR A 801 -11.70 -13.83 14.50
N SER A 802 -11.55 -15.11 14.75
CA SER A 802 -12.11 -16.18 13.92
C SER A 802 -12.73 -17.25 14.83
N ILE A 803 -13.98 -17.57 14.58
CA ILE A 803 -14.76 -18.58 15.30
C ILE A 803 -15.12 -19.68 14.31
N ARG A 804 -14.59 -20.88 14.54
CA ARG A 804 -14.97 -22.10 13.83
C ARG A 804 -16.13 -22.76 14.53
N LEU A 805 -17.15 -23.13 13.77
CA LEU A 805 -18.39 -23.75 14.23
C LEU A 805 -18.51 -25.19 13.66
N PRO A 806 -19.42 -26.03 14.18
CA PRO A 806 -19.69 -27.34 13.61
C PRO A 806 -19.93 -27.29 12.09
N LEU A 807 -19.65 -28.40 11.42
CA LEU A 807 -19.78 -28.55 9.97
C LEU A 807 -18.79 -27.71 9.14
N GLY A 808 -17.77 -27.13 9.79
CA GLY A 808 -16.74 -26.31 9.14
C GLY A 808 -17.14 -24.88 8.84
N LEU A 809 -18.27 -24.41 9.37
CA LEU A 809 -18.65 -23.00 9.32
C LEU A 809 -17.62 -22.14 10.03
N GLN A 810 -17.29 -20.97 9.49
CA GLN A 810 -16.37 -20.01 10.10
C GLN A 810 -16.95 -18.61 10.06
N VAL A 811 -16.92 -17.92 11.20
CA VAL A 811 -17.23 -16.50 11.30
C VAL A 811 -15.96 -15.77 11.67
N SER A 812 -15.59 -14.75 10.92
CA SER A 812 -14.43 -13.90 11.21
C SER A 812 -14.81 -12.43 11.21
N ALA A 813 -14.12 -11.64 12.04
CA ALA A 813 -14.27 -10.21 12.10
C ALA A 813 -12.91 -9.54 12.32
N ARG A 814 -12.75 -8.35 11.69
CA ARG A 814 -11.56 -7.50 11.87
C ARG A 814 -11.98 -6.06 12.10
N GLY A 815 -11.26 -5.40 12.97
CA GLY A 815 -11.48 -3.99 13.25
C GLY A 815 -10.22 -3.30 13.76
N GLU A 816 -10.27 -1.98 13.76
CA GLU A 816 -9.18 -1.15 14.26
C GLU A 816 -9.71 0.06 15.03
N TYR A 817 -8.83 0.62 15.86
CA TYR A 817 -9.02 1.89 16.52
C TYR A 817 -7.76 2.74 16.37
N LEU A 818 -7.90 3.90 15.72
CA LEU A 818 -6.84 4.86 15.53
C LEU A 818 -7.02 6.01 16.52
N LYS A 819 -5.93 6.43 17.17
CA LYS A 819 -5.99 7.42 18.23
C LYS A 819 -4.83 8.41 18.17
N GLY A 820 -5.11 9.64 18.60
CA GLY A 820 -4.13 10.67 18.89
C GLY A 820 -3.75 11.52 17.69
N ALA A 821 -4.54 11.52 16.62
CA ALA A 821 -4.39 12.43 15.50
C ALA A 821 -5.36 13.60 15.57
N TRP A 822 -4.97 14.69 14.94
CA TRP A 822 -5.80 15.84 14.64
C TRP A 822 -6.01 15.96 13.13
N ILE A 823 -7.19 16.37 12.71
CA ILE A 823 -7.54 16.56 11.32
C ILE A 823 -8.19 17.92 11.11
N SER A 824 -7.93 18.51 9.95
CA SER A 824 -8.66 19.70 9.49
C SER A 824 -9.84 19.25 8.63
N ASN A 825 -11.05 19.72 8.99
CA ASN A 825 -12.25 19.46 8.22
C ASN A 825 -12.54 20.67 7.33
N TYR A 826 -11.95 20.67 6.13
CA TYR A 826 -12.14 21.76 5.16
C TYR A 826 -13.57 21.83 4.66
N PHE A 827 -14.24 20.72 4.57
CA PHE A 827 -15.65 20.60 4.27
C PHE A 827 -16.52 21.45 5.23
N GLU A 828 -16.29 21.33 6.53
CA GLU A 828 -16.96 22.14 7.56
C GLU A 828 -16.57 23.62 7.48
N ALA A 829 -15.27 23.90 7.32
CA ALA A 829 -14.74 25.27 7.20
C ALA A 829 -15.29 25.97 5.96
N GLY A 830 -15.33 25.27 4.83
CA GLY A 830 -15.85 25.79 3.57
C GLY A 830 -17.34 26.14 3.62
N ALA A 831 -18.15 25.31 4.30
CA ALA A 831 -19.57 25.57 4.49
C ALA A 831 -19.81 26.77 5.43
N THR A 832 -19.23 26.75 6.61
CA THR A 832 -19.46 27.78 7.64
C THR A 832 -18.86 29.13 7.26
N GLY A 833 -17.66 29.15 6.68
CA GLY A 833 -16.99 30.37 6.21
C GLY A 833 -17.73 31.09 5.08
N ARG A 834 -18.65 30.43 4.38
CA ARG A 834 -19.51 31.02 3.34
C ARG A 834 -20.93 31.29 3.79
N THR A 835 -21.19 31.22 5.10
CA THR A 835 -22.53 31.38 5.70
C THR A 835 -23.56 30.40 5.13
N ILE A 836 -23.12 29.19 4.79
CA ILE A 836 -23.97 28.10 4.34
C ILE A 836 -24.42 27.33 5.59
N ALA A 837 -25.70 26.94 5.61
CA ALA A 837 -26.25 26.18 6.73
C ALA A 837 -25.56 24.82 6.88
N HIS A 838 -24.64 24.72 7.83
CA HIS A 838 -23.99 23.47 8.21
C HIS A 838 -24.71 22.84 9.39
N PRO A 839 -24.89 21.52 9.45
CA PRO A 839 -25.64 20.85 10.53
C PRO A 839 -25.13 21.17 11.94
N LYS A 840 -23.83 21.36 12.13
CA LYS A 840 -23.23 21.79 13.40
C LYS A 840 -23.79 23.13 13.91
N CYS A 841 -24.30 23.96 13.02
CA CYS A 841 -24.80 25.30 13.30
C CYS A 841 -26.33 25.41 13.45
N TYR A 842 -27.06 24.30 13.29
CA TYR A 842 -28.53 24.36 13.29
C TYR A 842 -29.10 24.90 14.61
N ASP A 843 -28.53 24.50 15.75
CA ASP A 843 -28.98 25.03 17.04
C ASP A 843 -28.64 26.52 17.19
N ALA A 844 -27.51 26.96 16.73
CA ALA A 844 -27.15 28.37 16.70
C ALA A 844 -28.10 29.19 15.81
N TYR A 845 -28.50 28.63 14.65
CA TYR A 845 -29.49 29.28 13.78
C TYR A 845 -30.87 29.41 14.42
N ARG A 846 -31.32 28.40 15.16
CA ARG A 846 -32.59 28.43 15.89
C ARG A 846 -32.59 29.43 17.07
N LYS A 847 -31.45 29.73 17.63
CA LYS A 847 -31.30 30.80 18.63
C LYS A 847 -31.48 32.17 18.03
N VAL A 848 -31.15 32.38 16.76
CA VAL A 848 -31.37 33.64 16.02
C VAL A 848 -32.77 33.69 15.44
N ASP A 849 -33.26 32.61 14.86
CA ASP A 849 -34.62 32.48 14.32
C ASP A 849 -35.23 31.17 14.79
N PRO A 850 -36.09 31.17 15.82
CA PRO A 850 -36.73 29.94 16.29
C PRO A 850 -37.59 29.20 15.27
N ASN A 851 -37.95 29.85 14.16
CA ASN A 851 -38.71 29.23 13.08
C ASN A 851 -37.78 28.70 11.96
N TRP A 852 -36.48 28.91 12.08
CA TRP A 852 -35.54 28.43 11.10
C TRP A 852 -35.55 26.89 11.09
N THR A 853 -35.64 26.31 9.92
CA THR A 853 -35.58 24.87 9.71
C THR A 853 -34.41 24.56 8.78
N SER A 854 -33.82 23.40 8.93
CA SER A 854 -32.76 22.91 8.04
C SER A 854 -33.19 22.81 6.57
N GLY A 855 -34.47 22.99 6.34
CA GLY A 855 -35.13 23.09 5.03
C GLY A 855 -35.10 21.81 4.23
N THR A 856 -36.09 21.68 3.39
CA THR A 856 -35.98 20.91 2.17
C THR A 856 -34.84 21.51 1.31
N LEU A 857 -34.25 20.72 0.44
CA LEU A 857 -33.40 21.16 -0.66
C LEU A 857 -33.73 22.56 -1.13
N GLY A 858 -32.91 23.58 -0.83
CA GLY A 858 -33.14 24.97 -1.18
C GLY A 858 -33.01 26.00 -0.05
N SER A 859 -33.25 25.66 1.20
CA SER A 859 -32.95 26.54 2.34
C SER A 859 -31.52 26.34 2.82
N THR A 860 -30.60 27.05 2.20
CA THR A 860 -29.17 26.75 2.27
C THR A 860 -28.37 27.79 3.02
N THR A 861 -29.05 28.79 3.55
CA THR A 861 -28.42 29.86 4.34
C THR A 861 -28.93 29.83 5.76
N GLY A 862 -28.05 30.05 6.70
CA GLY A 862 -28.45 30.42 8.06
C GLY A 862 -29.26 31.70 8.05
N PRO A 863 -29.94 32.00 9.14
CA PRO A 863 -30.66 33.29 9.32
C PRO A 863 -29.63 34.43 9.22
N GLN A 864 -30.11 35.63 8.87
CA GLN A 864 -29.24 36.80 8.91
C GLN A 864 -28.81 37.11 10.36
N TRP A 865 -27.53 37.43 10.50
CA TRP A 865 -26.99 37.86 11.79
C TRP A 865 -27.76 39.11 12.34
N PRO A 866 -28.26 39.05 13.56
CA PRO A 866 -29.12 40.15 14.08
C PRO A 866 -28.31 41.37 14.52
N GLY A 867 -27.01 41.42 14.32
CA GLY A 867 -26.13 42.52 14.72
C GLY A 867 -25.60 42.43 16.16
N SER A 868 -26.14 41.55 16.97
CA SER A 868 -25.65 41.24 18.33
C SER A 868 -25.91 39.81 18.68
N ARG A 869 -25.03 39.23 19.46
CA ARG A 869 -25.12 37.83 19.91
C ARG A 869 -26.35 37.62 20.81
N PRO A 870 -27.25 36.67 20.50
CA PRO A 870 -28.29 36.25 21.44
C PRO A 870 -27.70 35.81 22.78
N ALA A 871 -28.42 36.04 23.88
CA ALA A 871 -27.93 35.78 25.23
C ALA A 871 -27.68 34.28 25.52
N ASP A 872 -28.33 33.39 24.82
CA ASP A 872 -28.20 31.94 24.93
C ASP A 872 -27.26 31.33 23.87
N MET A 873 -26.61 32.19 23.08
CA MET A 873 -25.67 31.77 22.05
C MET A 873 -24.22 31.82 22.57
N TYR A 874 -23.48 30.75 22.34
CA TYR A 874 -22.06 30.74 22.66
C TYR A 874 -21.21 31.55 21.67
N ALA A 875 -20.09 32.07 22.13
CA ALA A 875 -19.22 32.88 21.28
C ALA A 875 -18.64 32.09 20.10
N TRP A 876 -18.41 30.79 20.28
CA TRP A 876 -17.94 29.93 19.18
C TRP A 876 -19.02 29.74 18.10
N GLU A 877 -20.30 29.67 18.47
CA GLU A 877 -21.42 29.57 17.53
C GLU A 877 -21.51 30.84 16.68
N GLU A 878 -21.33 32.02 17.30
CA GLU A 878 -21.24 33.29 16.59
C GLU A 878 -20.10 33.27 15.59
N GLY A 879 -18.90 32.94 16.07
CA GLY A 879 -17.68 32.96 15.25
C GLY A 879 -17.73 31.99 14.10
N GLN A 880 -18.18 30.78 14.36
CA GLN A 880 -18.19 29.70 13.38
C GLN A 880 -19.40 29.76 12.44
N CYS A 881 -20.59 29.97 12.97
CA CYS A 881 -21.82 29.78 12.23
C CYS A 881 -22.28 31.02 11.45
N PHE A 882 -21.77 32.20 11.78
CA PHE A 882 -22.12 33.45 11.12
C PHE A 882 -20.95 34.13 10.38
N GLY A 883 -19.91 33.36 10.10
CA GLY A 883 -18.82 33.80 9.22
C GLY A 883 -17.83 34.78 9.86
N MET A 884 -17.85 34.93 11.18
CA MET A 884 -16.96 35.86 11.88
C MET A 884 -15.57 35.33 12.17
N ALA A 885 -15.37 34.02 12.04
CA ALA A 885 -14.04 33.39 12.20
C ALA A 885 -13.94 32.14 11.32
N THR A 886 -13.39 32.33 10.18
CA THR A 886 -13.20 31.32 9.14
C THR A 886 -12.06 30.33 9.47
N TYR A 887 -12.16 29.10 8.99
CA TYR A 887 -11.13 28.06 8.91
C TYR A 887 -10.48 27.56 10.22
N SER A 888 -10.58 28.33 11.32
CA SER A 888 -9.87 28.00 12.56
C SER A 888 -10.56 26.96 13.44
N TYR A 889 -11.83 26.68 13.18
CA TYR A 889 -12.66 25.82 14.03
C TYR A 889 -12.92 24.44 13.50
N ALA A 890 -12.55 24.21 12.27
CA ALA A 890 -12.72 22.94 11.60
C ALA A 890 -11.68 21.88 11.99
N ASN A 891 -10.80 22.20 12.95
CA ASN A 891 -9.79 21.25 13.43
C ASN A 891 -10.33 20.45 14.61
N SER A 892 -10.34 19.14 14.51
CA SER A 892 -10.84 18.24 15.54
C SER A 892 -9.91 17.05 15.76
N GLU A 893 -10.04 16.41 16.91
CA GLU A 893 -9.47 15.07 17.11
C GLU A 893 -10.13 14.10 16.12
N SER A 894 -9.32 13.25 15.49
CA SER A 894 -9.76 12.31 14.47
C SER A 894 -9.72 10.85 14.94
N ASP A 895 -9.84 10.64 16.24
CA ASP A 895 -9.93 9.29 16.79
C ASP A 895 -11.16 8.57 16.23
N PHE A 896 -10.97 7.37 15.72
CA PHE A 896 -12.09 6.56 15.21
C PHE A 896 -11.83 5.06 15.37
N ALA A 897 -12.91 4.31 15.51
CA ALA A 897 -12.92 2.86 15.46
C ALA A 897 -13.72 2.40 14.25
N GLU A 898 -13.27 1.36 13.58
CA GLU A 898 -13.97 0.81 12.43
C GLU A 898 -13.97 -0.72 12.46
N LEU A 899 -15.15 -1.31 12.22
CA LEU A 899 -15.31 -2.72 11.90
C LEU A 899 -15.10 -2.90 10.40
N ARG A 900 -13.88 -3.26 10.03
CA ARG A 900 -13.45 -3.34 8.63
C ARG A 900 -14.08 -4.50 7.90
N ASP A 901 -14.06 -5.70 8.48
CA ASP A 901 -14.57 -6.89 7.83
C ASP A 901 -15.38 -7.74 8.79
N LEU A 902 -16.47 -8.30 8.26
CA LEU A 902 -17.28 -9.33 8.89
C LEU A 902 -17.58 -10.40 7.84
N THR A 903 -17.15 -11.64 8.09
CA THR A 903 -17.22 -12.71 7.09
C THR A 903 -17.81 -13.98 7.68
N LEU A 904 -18.68 -14.63 6.90
CA LEU A 904 -19.18 -15.97 7.11
C LEU A 904 -18.70 -16.86 5.96
N SER A 905 -17.92 -17.89 6.28
CA SER A 905 -17.47 -18.91 5.32
C SER A 905 -18.23 -20.22 5.55
N VAL A 906 -18.72 -20.79 4.47
CA VAL A 906 -19.59 -21.99 4.48
C VAL A 906 -19.01 -23.01 3.50
N PRO A 907 -18.42 -24.13 3.96
CA PRO A 907 -17.94 -25.19 3.07
C PRO A 907 -19.14 -26.01 2.56
N ILE A 908 -19.71 -25.61 1.43
CA ILE A 908 -20.94 -26.23 0.90
C ILE A 908 -20.72 -27.71 0.56
N SER A 909 -19.54 -28.08 0.06
CA SER A 909 -19.19 -29.47 -0.22
C SER A 909 -19.33 -30.38 1.01
N ASN A 910 -19.10 -29.85 2.22
CA ASN A 910 -19.27 -30.61 3.47
C ASN A 910 -20.73 -30.67 3.95
N LEU A 911 -21.50 -29.60 3.68
CA LEU A 911 -22.90 -29.49 4.11
C LEU A 911 -23.85 -30.23 3.17
N LEU A 912 -23.55 -30.24 1.86
CA LEU A 912 -24.37 -30.81 0.81
C LEU A 912 -23.51 -31.71 -0.11
N PRO A 913 -22.96 -32.82 0.39
CA PRO A 913 -21.97 -33.61 -0.34
C PRO A 913 -22.47 -34.23 -1.66
N GLY A 914 -23.76 -34.23 -1.92
CA GLY A 914 -24.35 -34.71 -3.19
C GLY A 914 -24.63 -33.64 -4.25
N MET A 915 -24.47 -32.36 -3.94
CA MET A 915 -24.85 -31.26 -4.82
C MET A 915 -23.74 -30.84 -5.80
N PHE A 916 -22.48 -30.90 -5.36
CA PHE A 916 -21.32 -30.45 -6.14
C PHE A 916 -20.31 -31.57 -6.38
N THR A 917 -20.79 -32.72 -6.86
CA THR A 917 -19.95 -33.90 -7.10
C THR A 917 -18.92 -33.75 -8.21
N PHE A 918 -19.03 -32.68 -8.99
CA PHE A 918 -18.10 -32.33 -10.07
C PHE A 918 -16.91 -31.49 -9.62
N SER A 919 -16.88 -31.05 -8.35
CA SER A 919 -15.79 -30.29 -7.76
C SER A 919 -15.24 -31.01 -6.53
N ASP A 920 -13.93 -30.94 -6.33
CA ASP A 920 -13.26 -31.46 -5.13
C ASP A 920 -13.67 -30.68 -3.86
N ARG A 921 -13.87 -29.36 -4.04
CA ARG A 921 -14.29 -28.46 -2.96
C ARG A 921 -15.10 -27.29 -3.50
N THR A 922 -16.16 -26.94 -2.78
CA THR A 922 -16.95 -25.72 -3.01
C THR A 922 -17.18 -24.98 -1.70
N ASP A 923 -16.74 -23.74 -1.65
CA ASP A 923 -16.91 -22.84 -0.50
C ASP A 923 -17.78 -21.66 -0.90
N LEU A 924 -18.70 -21.26 -0.02
CA LEU A 924 -19.46 -20.02 -0.12
C LEU A 924 -18.99 -19.05 0.96
N THR A 925 -18.67 -17.83 0.59
CA THR A 925 -18.23 -16.77 1.51
C THR A 925 -19.17 -15.58 1.41
N ILE A 926 -19.67 -15.08 2.53
CA ILE A 926 -20.45 -13.85 2.62
C ILE A 926 -19.61 -12.86 3.43
N SER A 927 -19.20 -11.76 2.81
CA SER A 927 -18.32 -10.76 3.42
C SER A 927 -18.95 -9.38 3.38
N GLY A 928 -18.96 -8.70 4.53
CA GLY A 928 -19.24 -7.27 4.65
C GLY A 928 -17.95 -6.51 4.90
N ARG A 929 -17.75 -5.39 4.21
CA ARG A 929 -16.60 -4.52 4.42
C ARG A 929 -17.02 -3.12 4.81
N ASN A 930 -16.19 -2.46 5.64
CA ASN A 930 -16.47 -1.16 6.27
C ASN A 930 -17.88 -1.17 6.89
N VAL A 931 -18.13 -2.17 7.74
CA VAL A 931 -19.49 -2.51 8.22
C VAL A 931 -20.04 -1.45 9.15
N ALA A 932 -19.20 -0.94 10.06
CA ALA A 932 -19.57 0.09 11.03
C ALA A 932 -18.36 0.92 11.43
N PHE A 933 -18.56 2.19 11.76
CA PHE A 933 -17.51 3.05 12.29
C PHE A 933 -18.06 3.96 13.39
N TRP A 934 -17.17 4.40 14.27
CA TRP A 934 -17.43 5.30 15.38
C TRP A 934 -16.34 6.36 15.42
N THR A 935 -16.71 7.62 15.34
CA THR A 935 -15.78 8.76 15.33
C THR A 935 -15.79 9.50 16.67
N HIS A 936 -14.78 10.34 16.86
CA HIS A 936 -14.75 11.25 17.99
C HIS A 936 -15.97 12.20 17.97
N LYS A 937 -16.52 12.50 19.14
CA LYS A 937 -17.75 13.31 19.30
C LYS A 937 -17.70 14.70 18.65
N ASN A 938 -16.49 15.25 18.47
CA ASN A 938 -16.30 16.58 17.85
C ASN A 938 -16.25 16.51 16.32
N LEU A 939 -16.08 15.32 15.75
CA LEU A 939 -16.16 15.09 14.31
C LEU A 939 -17.59 14.71 13.94
N ILE A 940 -18.42 15.70 13.71
CA ILE A 940 -19.88 15.54 13.50
C ILE A 940 -20.17 15.11 12.06
N THR A 941 -19.38 15.56 11.10
CA THR A 941 -19.57 15.28 9.68
C THR A 941 -18.30 14.80 9.03
N GLY A 942 -18.44 13.93 8.05
CA GLY A 942 -17.33 13.34 7.31
C GLY A 942 -16.76 12.07 7.96
N HIS A 943 -15.78 11.50 7.33
CA HIS A 943 -15.04 10.32 7.79
C HIS A 943 -13.55 10.65 7.89
N PRO A 944 -12.81 10.21 8.93
CA PRO A 944 -11.39 10.55 9.07
C PRO A 944 -10.48 10.08 7.93
N GLU A 945 -10.93 9.11 7.15
CA GLU A 945 -10.23 8.64 5.94
C GLU A 945 -10.66 9.37 4.67
N GLN A 946 -11.69 10.18 4.73
CA GLN A 946 -12.13 11.01 3.62
C GLN A 946 -11.07 12.08 3.36
N ASN A 947 -10.43 12.03 2.21
CA ASN A 947 -9.26 12.85 1.97
C ASN A 947 -9.03 13.11 0.49
N GLU A 948 -8.86 14.38 0.13
CA GLU A 948 -8.32 14.76 -1.17
C GLU A 948 -6.81 14.48 -1.20
N ASN A 949 -6.47 13.23 -1.44
CA ASN A 949 -5.07 12.85 -1.52
C ASN A 949 -4.57 12.96 -2.94
N SER A 950 -4.17 14.12 -3.33
CA SER A 950 -3.32 14.26 -4.49
C SER A 950 -1.88 13.87 -4.11
N VAL A 951 -1.64 12.56 -3.95
CA VAL A 951 -0.29 12.04 -4.04
C VAL A 951 0.12 12.17 -5.49
N GLY A 952 1.08 13.02 -5.77
CA GLY A 952 1.56 13.23 -7.14
C GLY A 952 2.27 14.55 -7.29
N THR A 953 2.86 14.76 -8.45
CA THR A 953 3.43 16.05 -8.83
C THR A 953 2.32 16.96 -9.31
N THR A 954 2.27 18.20 -8.81
CA THR A 954 1.44 19.26 -9.40
C THR A 954 1.85 19.47 -10.85
N SER A 955 0.99 20.12 -11.63
CA SER A 955 1.33 20.58 -13.00
C SER A 955 2.62 21.43 -13.05
N SER A 956 3.04 22.00 -11.93
CA SER A 956 4.32 22.71 -11.77
C SER A 956 5.49 21.80 -11.41
N GLY A 957 5.28 20.46 -11.30
CA GLY A 957 6.32 19.50 -10.90
C GLY A 957 6.61 19.45 -9.40
N GLU A 958 5.83 20.14 -8.57
CA GLU A 958 5.94 20.01 -7.11
C GLU A 958 5.22 18.76 -6.64
N PHE A 959 5.88 17.98 -5.77
CA PHE A 959 5.24 16.89 -5.04
C PHE A 959 4.13 17.45 -4.14
N ARG A 960 2.90 17.00 -4.32
CA ARG A 960 1.88 17.20 -3.30
C ARG A 960 2.17 16.23 -2.16
N HIS A 961 2.33 16.79 -0.97
CA HIS A 961 2.73 16.01 0.19
C HIS A 961 1.59 15.15 0.68
N ASP A 962 1.84 13.84 0.71
CA ASP A 962 0.98 12.83 1.31
C ASP A 962 1.00 12.81 2.85
N MET A 963 1.70 13.77 3.47
CA MET A 963 1.98 13.77 4.91
C MET A 963 0.80 14.17 5.78
N VAL A 964 -0.09 15.00 5.28
CA VAL A 964 -1.22 15.55 6.04
C VAL A 964 -2.50 15.31 5.31
N LYS A 965 -3.44 14.77 6.03
CA LYS A 965 -4.77 14.49 5.55
C LYS A 965 -5.75 15.46 6.18
N GLY A 966 -6.68 15.97 5.39
CA GLY A 966 -7.81 16.76 5.82
C GLY A 966 -9.09 16.08 5.33
N ILE A 967 -10.18 16.26 6.02
CA ILE A 967 -11.49 15.95 5.46
C ILE A 967 -11.78 17.02 4.43
N ASP A 968 -11.63 16.61 3.19
CA ASP A 968 -11.86 17.47 2.05
C ASP A 968 -13.20 17.17 1.36
N GLU A 969 -13.49 17.84 0.28
CA GLU A 969 -14.71 17.72 -0.49
C GLU A 969 -14.71 16.43 -1.34
N THR A 970 -14.31 15.30 -0.74
CA THR A 970 -14.28 13.95 -1.32
C THR A 970 -15.36 13.07 -0.70
N LEU A 971 -15.72 11.98 -1.36
CA LEU A 971 -16.65 11.00 -0.81
C LEU A 971 -15.98 10.12 0.24
N PRO A 972 -16.68 9.77 1.33
CA PRO A 972 -16.16 8.82 2.32
C PRO A 972 -16.00 7.43 1.72
N PRO A 973 -15.18 6.54 2.34
CA PRO A 973 -15.05 5.16 1.91
C PRO A 973 -16.39 4.44 1.84
N VAL A 974 -16.62 3.68 0.76
CA VAL A 974 -17.85 2.90 0.58
C VAL A 974 -17.88 1.65 1.45
N SER A 975 -19.08 1.27 1.88
CA SER A 975 -19.35 -0.05 2.42
C SER A 975 -19.83 -0.99 1.33
N TYR A 976 -19.52 -2.27 1.44
CA TYR A 976 -20.07 -3.25 0.51
C TYR A 976 -20.28 -4.63 1.14
N TRP A 977 -21.22 -5.38 0.56
CA TRP A 977 -21.44 -6.78 0.85
C TRP A 977 -21.21 -7.61 -0.39
N THR A 978 -20.53 -8.72 -0.24
CA THR A 978 -20.16 -9.63 -1.34
C THR A 978 -20.49 -11.07 -0.93
N VAL A 979 -21.05 -11.80 -1.87
CA VAL A 979 -21.23 -13.26 -1.81
C VAL A 979 -20.29 -13.85 -2.84
N ALA A 980 -19.36 -14.66 -2.42
CA ALA A 980 -18.40 -15.36 -3.28
C ALA A 980 -18.62 -16.86 -3.24
N MET A 981 -18.56 -17.51 -4.39
CA MET A 981 -18.54 -18.96 -4.50
C MET A 981 -17.26 -19.39 -5.21
N ARG A 982 -16.47 -20.21 -4.52
CA ARG A 982 -15.19 -20.74 -5.00
C ARG A 982 -15.27 -22.24 -5.17
N MET A 983 -14.85 -22.73 -6.32
CA MET A 983 -14.84 -24.14 -6.69
C MET A 983 -13.42 -24.56 -7.07
N ILE A 984 -13.01 -25.74 -6.62
CA ILE A 984 -11.72 -26.36 -6.95
C ILE A 984 -12.02 -27.72 -7.59
N PHE A 985 -11.35 -28.00 -8.74
CA PHE A 985 -11.54 -29.21 -9.54
C PHE A 985 -10.25 -29.97 -9.73
#